data_f8aabf07c6775f14150ded9e9b079dbb
#
_entry.id   f8aabf07c6775f14150ded9e9b079dbb
#
_cell.length_a   1.000
_cell.length_b   1.000
_cell.length_c   1.000
_cell.angle_alpha   90.00
_cell.angle_beta   90.00
_cell.angle_gamma   90.00
#
_symmetry.space_group_name_H-M   'P 1'
#
loop_
_entity.id
_entity.type
_entity.pdbx_description
1 polymer ?
#
loop_
_entity_poly.entity_id
_entity_poly.type
_entity_poly.pdbx_seq_one_letter_code
_entity_poly.pdbx_strand_id
1 'polypeptide(L)'
;LANDTENKTPFPTREQIMEFIDMSPTPVGKREIARAFNIKGAAKIELKKILRDLKIGGDVVKGRRRFDKPDRLPPVEVLEIIGIDDDGEVIARPNVWKEDYEPPVIYVKTIRRGGPSAPGIGDKILAKLRYTGKQTYEASIMRVLGSGPQRVLGIFRPNEREGRVVPTDRKDSGEIAVPLDDHPDLEGGSLVLTEILPGKHFGLRKGRITEVLGNINEPKSISLVSIHARGIPFEFPPEVELQARESKATPMGKRTDLRDIPLVTIDGADARDFDDAVWAEPDSDPENEGGWHIMVAIADVSWYVRPHDALDREAVKRGNSCYFPDRVVPMLPFELSNGWCSLVPHEDRGCMAVEMWLNRHGTKLRHKFCRGMMRSAARLTYDQVQRAMDGYPDDTTGPLLETIIKPLYGAYEAFLEARKGRGVLELDLPERKIELNDKGQIIAIAPRARFDSHKLIEEFMVAANVCAAEELERIKQPCMYRIHDAPSEEKLEALHEFLEGAGYKLNKGAVLRPRDFNRILEQAKNTPEAELINTVVLRSQSQAMYSPDNIGHFGLALKKYAHFTSPIRRYADLLVHRALIAGLKLGEGGLPPEDGERFEQIGEDISGTERRAAMAERDAVDRYVAAYMADKVGAEFTGRVSGVTHFGLFVSLQETGADGLVPISTLPDDYYVHDAIGHALVGQNRGKTFRLGDDVVVRIAEADAATGSLALRLDITDRDLIERPRGRGKRRGSPGDRSHRHGTKPGFRANPKDKSGASGGGPRGGNPGSKPSAKAAGKKKTTPKKQRKLVASSRVARNTTKRES
;
A
#
# COMPACT_ATOMS: atom_id res chain seq x y z
N LEU A 1 52.29 -27.48 51.98
CA LEU A 1 52.22 -27.04 50.63
C LEU A 1 50.72 -27.09 50.22
N ALA A 2 50.03 -25.95 50.40
CA ALA A 2 48.65 -25.77 49.96
C ALA A 2 48.66 -25.15 48.58
N ASN A 3 48.02 -25.82 47.62
CA ASN A 3 47.77 -25.31 46.29
C ASN A 3 46.58 -24.34 46.35
N ASP A 4 46.83 -23.04 46.30
CA ASP A 4 45.86 -22.01 45.95
C ASP A 4 45.68 -21.94 44.42
N THR A 5 44.73 -22.65 43.89
CA THR A 5 44.18 -22.42 42.54
C THR A 5 43.14 -21.30 42.62
N GLU A 6 43.58 -20.05 42.59
CA GLU A 6 42.69 -18.89 42.28
C GLU A 6 42.06 -19.05 40.91
N ASN A 7 40.75 -19.20 40.91
CA ASN A 7 39.89 -19.19 39.74
C ASN A 7 39.91 -17.77 39.16
N LYS A 8 40.91 -17.46 38.30
CA LYS A 8 41.00 -16.17 37.58
C LYS A 8 39.98 -16.19 36.46
N THR A 9 38.84 -15.49 36.64
CA THR A 9 37.98 -15.12 35.54
C THR A 9 38.80 -14.44 34.44
N PRO A 10 38.73 -14.88 33.16
CA PRO A 10 39.53 -14.27 32.09
C PRO A 10 39.18 -12.79 31.96
N PHE A 11 40.18 -11.95 31.63
CA PHE A 11 39.97 -10.53 31.40
C PHE A 11 39.01 -10.33 30.22
N PRO A 12 38.00 -9.43 30.31
CA PRO A 12 37.02 -9.27 29.27
C PRO A 12 37.66 -8.78 27.95
N THR A 13 37.17 -9.30 26.82
CA THR A 13 37.61 -8.85 25.50
C THR A 13 37.13 -7.43 25.21
N ARG A 14 37.70 -6.80 24.16
CA ARG A 14 37.28 -5.48 23.69
C ARG A 14 35.79 -5.48 23.30
N GLU A 15 35.32 -6.54 22.61
CA GLU A 15 33.97 -6.74 22.19
C GLU A 15 33.00 -6.86 23.39
N GLN A 16 33.35 -7.62 24.40
CA GLN A 16 32.54 -7.76 25.62
C GLN A 16 32.42 -6.43 26.40
N ILE A 17 33.44 -5.60 26.40
CA ILE A 17 33.40 -4.26 27.02
C ILE A 17 32.50 -3.32 26.18
N MET A 18 32.56 -3.44 24.86
CA MET A 18 31.70 -2.69 23.93
C MET A 18 30.23 -3.09 24.10
N GLU A 19 29.94 -4.38 24.08
CA GLU A 19 28.61 -4.94 24.30
C GLU A 19 28.01 -4.48 25.64
N PHE A 20 28.81 -4.49 26.73
CA PHE A 20 28.37 -3.97 28.02
C PHE A 20 28.03 -2.47 27.99
N ILE A 21 28.83 -1.66 27.27
CA ILE A 21 28.56 -0.23 27.09
C ILE A 21 27.28 -0.05 26.28
N ASP A 22 27.08 -0.86 25.26
CA ASP A 22 25.92 -0.84 24.38
C ASP A 22 24.62 -1.22 25.10
N MET A 23 24.64 -2.33 25.84
CA MET A 23 23.45 -2.82 26.56
C MET A 23 23.12 -2.00 27.82
N SER A 24 24.00 -1.10 28.21
CA SER A 24 23.76 -0.28 29.41
C SER A 24 22.76 0.84 29.11
N PRO A 25 21.68 1.00 29.88
CA PRO A 25 20.63 2.01 29.60
C PRO A 25 21.11 3.46 29.82
N THR A 26 22.26 3.65 30.46
CA THR A 26 22.87 4.98 30.70
C THR A 26 24.36 4.92 30.49
N PRO A 27 25.02 6.06 30.13
CA PRO A 27 26.49 6.11 30.03
C PRO A 27 27.20 5.53 31.23
N VAL A 28 28.20 4.69 31.04
CA VAL A 28 28.86 3.91 32.10
C VAL A 28 30.22 4.46 32.45
N GLY A 29 30.55 4.44 33.73
CA GLY A 29 31.86 4.87 34.27
C GLY A 29 32.83 3.70 34.34
N LYS A 30 34.17 3.99 34.34
CA LYS A 30 35.23 2.99 34.51
C LYS A 30 35.01 2.08 35.70
N ARG A 31 34.46 2.63 36.83
CA ARG A 31 34.22 1.86 38.06
C ARG A 31 33.05 0.90 37.88
N GLU A 32 32.06 1.26 37.09
CA GLU A 32 30.88 0.44 36.78
C GLU A 32 31.30 -0.72 35.87
N ILE A 33 32.07 -0.46 34.81
CA ILE A 33 32.62 -1.50 33.92
C ILE A 33 33.54 -2.44 34.72
N ALA A 34 34.47 -1.90 35.56
CA ALA A 34 35.34 -2.73 36.38
C ALA A 34 34.57 -3.62 37.37
N ARG A 35 33.41 -3.14 37.87
CA ARG A 35 32.56 -3.91 38.80
C ARG A 35 31.81 -5.01 38.04
N ALA A 36 31.26 -4.69 36.86
CA ALA A 36 30.51 -5.66 36.04
C ALA A 36 31.40 -6.86 35.67
N PHE A 37 32.65 -6.63 35.32
CA PHE A 37 33.60 -7.68 34.94
C PHE A 37 34.54 -8.12 36.08
N ASN A 38 34.25 -7.76 37.32
CA ASN A 38 35.06 -8.09 38.52
C ASN A 38 36.59 -7.75 38.40
N ILE A 39 36.90 -6.67 37.67
CA ILE A 39 38.30 -6.23 37.40
C ILE A 39 38.88 -5.54 38.65
N LYS A 40 39.91 -6.12 39.23
CA LYS A 40 40.57 -5.63 40.48
C LYS A 40 42.06 -5.36 40.27
N GLY A 41 42.70 -4.60 41.17
CA GLY A 41 44.12 -4.42 41.21
C GLY A 41 44.75 -3.87 39.93
N ALA A 42 45.85 -4.44 39.46
CA ALA A 42 46.62 -4.03 38.29
C ALA A 42 45.85 -4.17 36.97
N ALA A 43 44.88 -5.07 36.89
CA ALA A 43 44.03 -5.29 35.70
C ALA A 43 43.21 -4.03 35.35
N LYS A 44 42.95 -3.09 36.27
CA LYS A 44 42.34 -1.80 35.98
C LYS A 44 43.16 -0.89 35.03
N ILE A 45 44.47 -1.13 34.93
CA ILE A 45 45.38 -0.42 34.02
C ILE A 45 45.09 -0.86 32.60
N GLU A 46 44.89 -2.14 32.38
CA GLU A 46 44.55 -2.72 31.09
C GLU A 46 43.16 -2.27 30.59
N LEU A 47 42.14 -2.29 31.48
CA LEU A 47 40.85 -1.68 31.17
C LEU A 47 40.97 -0.21 30.77
N LYS A 48 41.84 0.56 31.43
CA LYS A 48 42.08 1.98 31.06
C LYS A 48 42.72 2.11 29.69
N LYS A 49 43.57 1.17 29.28
CA LYS A 49 44.20 1.14 27.96
C LYS A 49 43.14 0.82 26.89
N ILE A 50 42.36 -0.22 27.07
CA ILE A 50 41.28 -0.59 26.13
C ILE A 50 40.29 0.55 25.97
N LEU A 51 39.80 1.17 27.06
CA LEU A 51 38.85 2.30 26.97
C LEU A 51 39.46 3.55 26.33
N ARG A 52 40.79 3.71 26.37
CA ARG A 52 41.48 4.77 25.64
C ARG A 52 41.56 4.45 24.16
N ASP A 53 41.86 3.21 23.82
CA ASP A 53 42.00 2.75 22.43
C ASP A 53 40.61 2.75 21.71
N LEU A 54 39.54 2.34 22.40
CA LEU A 54 38.16 2.47 21.92
C LEU A 54 37.75 3.93 21.66
N LYS A 55 38.20 4.86 22.51
CA LYS A 55 37.97 6.30 22.31
C LYS A 55 38.71 6.85 21.10
N ILE A 56 39.99 6.44 20.90
CA ILE A 56 40.81 6.87 19.76
C ILE A 56 40.25 6.29 18.44
N GLY A 57 39.74 5.05 18.46
CA GLY A 57 39.12 4.41 17.32
C GLY A 57 37.72 4.93 16.98
N GLY A 58 37.14 5.85 17.79
CA GLY A 58 35.80 6.38 17.54
C GLY A 58 34.65 5.49 18.05
N ASP A 59 34.92 4.28 18.53
CA ASP A 59 33.92 3.30 18.96
C ASP A 59 33.15 3.73 20.22
N VAL A 60 33.69 4.64 21.02
CA VAL A 60 33.02 5.21 22.20
C VAL A 60 33.31 6.69 22.38
N VAL A 61 32.29 7.45 22.79
CA VAL A 61 32.43 8.86 23.19
C VAL A 61 32.62 8.94 24.71
N LYS A 62 33.55 9.78 25.16
CA LYS A 62 33.79 10.04 26.58
C LYS A 62 33.20 11.38 26.98
N GLY A 63 32.10 11.41 27.73
CA GLY A 63 31.65 12.56 28.48
C GLY A 63 32.54 12.89 29.66
N ARG A 64 32.13 13.77 30.60
CA ARG A 64 33.03 14.22 31.75
C ARG A 64 33.70 13.09 32.53
N ARG A 65 32.98 11.97 32.77
CA ARG A 65 33.55 10.79 33.51
C ARG A 65 32.96 9.44 33.04
N ARG A 66 32.14 9.41 32.01
CA ARG A 66 31.39 8.23 31.52
C ARG A 66 31.65 7.99 30.05
N PHE A 67 31.49 6.75 29.62
CA PHE A 67 31.60 6.30 28.21
C PHE A 67 30.23 5.95 27.68
N ASP A 68 30.00 6.29 26.42
CA ASP A 68 28.80 6.02 25.67
C ASP A 68 29.11 5.77 24.18
N LYS A 69 28.18 5.28 23.39
CA LYS A 69 28.31 5.19 21.94
C LYS A 69 28.20 6.56 21.28
N PRO A 70 28.85 6.77 20.10
CA PRO A 70 28.81 8.04 19.37
C PRO A 70 27.43 8.40 18.83
N ASP A 71 26.58 7.38 18.57
CA ASP A 71 25.25 7.44 18.00
C ASP A 71 24.11 7.56 19.03
N ARG A 72 24.42 7.69 20.31
CA ARG A 72 23.43 7.82 21.36
C ARG A 72 22.90 9.24 21.53
N LEU A 73 21.55 9.33 21.55
CA LEU A 73 20.88 10.59 21.86
C LEU A 73 21.05 11.00 23.33
N PRO A 74 21.11 12.32 23.62
CA PRO A 74 21.09 12.81 24.97
C PRO A 74 19.78 12.48 25.68
N PRO A 75 19.74 12.47 27.05
CA PRO A 75 18.53 12.14 27.82
C PRO A 75 17.33 13.06 27.56
N VAL A 76 17.56 14.23 27.00
CA VAL A 76 16.53 15.20 26.59
C VAL A 76 16.95 15.75 25.25
N GLU A 77 16.04 15.64 24.26
CA GLU A 77 16.29 16.04 22.88
C GLU A 77 15.03 16.68 22.27
N VAL A 78 15.24 17.49 21.23
CA VAL A 78 14.18 18.04 20.40
C VAL A 78 13.89 17.04 19.29
N LEU A 79 12.66 16.55 19.25
CA LEU A 79 12.21 15.58 18.27
C LEU A 79 11.17 16.20 17.34
N GLU A 80 11.12 15.73 16.12
CA GLU A 80 10.06 15.99 15.15
C GLU A 80 9.19 14.73 14.99
N ILE A 81 7.88 14.87 15.10
CA ILE A 81 6.93 13.76 14.86
C ILE A 81 6.87 13.50 13.36
N ILE A 82 7.19 12.27 12.94
CA ILE A 82 7.26 11.90 11.52
C ILE A 82 6.10 11.01 11.06
N GLY A 83 5.41 10.35 11.97
CA GLY A 83 4.32 9.44 11.59
C GLY A 83 3.71 8.68 12.75
N ILE A 84 2.90 7.72 12.38
CA ILE A 84 2.31 6.70 13.25
C ILE A 84 2.59 5.38 12.57
N ASP A 85 3.09 4.38 13.31
CA ASP A 85 3.35 3.05 12.76
C ASP A 85 2.06 2.23 12.57
N ASP A 86 2.22 1.00 12.05
CA ASP A 86 1.11 0.09 11.78
C ASP A 86 0.40 -0.38 13.07
N ASP A 87 1.07 -0.28 14.23
CA ASP A 87 0.51 -0.61 15.55
C ASP A 87 -0.19 0.60 16.21
N GLY A 88 -0.15 1.78 15.56
CA GLY A 88 -0.77 3.02 16.03
C GLY A 88 0.10 3.79 17.03
N GLU A 89 1.41 3.48 17.16
CA GLU A 89 2.34 4.23 17.98
C GLU A 89 2.95 5.43 17.23
N VAL A 90 3.05 6.56 17.90
CA VAL A 90 3.60 7.78 17.30
C VAL A 90 5.12 7.67 17.20
N ILE A 91 5.65 7.85 15.98
CA ILE A 91 7.10 7.81 15.69
C ILE A 91 7.64 9.23 15.54
N ALA A 92 8.82 9.46 16.11
CA ALA A 92 9.57 10.71 16.01
C ALA A 92 11.02 10.48 15.59
N ARG A 93 11.64 11.53 15.05
CA ARG A 93 13.08 11.57 14.75
C ARG A 93 13.74 12.73 15.49
N PRO A 94 15.07 12.69 15.75
CA PRO A 94 15.79 13.85 16.26
C PRO A 94 15.71 15.02 15.28
N ASN A 95 15.49 16.24 15.78
CA ASN A 95 15.45 17.44 14.92
C ASN A 95 16.80 17.77 14.26
N VAL A 96 17.90 17.33 14.87
CA VAL A 96 19.27 17.43 14.33
C VAL A 96 19.91 16.07 14.52
N TRP A 97 20.30 15.42 13.43
CA TRP A 97 21.02 14.14 13.44
C TRP A 97 22.28 14.25 12.59
N LYS A 98 23.29 13.46 12.92
CA LYS A 98 24.52 13.41 12.12
C LYS A 98 24.33 12.45 10.96
N GLU A 99 24.62 12.91 9.77
CA GLU A 99 24.43 12.16 8.50
C GLU A 99 25.22 10.84 8.42
N ASP A 100 26.25 10.66 9.29
CA ASP A 100 27.10 9.46 9.31
C ASP A 100 26.48 8.23 10.02
N TYR A 101 25.29 8.35 10.60
CA TYR A 101 24.64 7.29 11.39
C TYR A 101 23.15 7.19 11.06
N GLU A 102 22.63 5.96 11.02
CA GLU A 102 21.17 5.74 10.92
C GLU A 102 20.43 6.41 12.08
N PRO A 103 19.36 7.17 11.82
CA PRO A 103 18.55 7.77 12.86
C PRO A 103 17.85 6.69 13.69
N PRO A 104 17.89 6.79 15.04
CA PRO A 104 17.22 5.82 15.89
C PRO A 104 15.69 5.92 15.77
N VAL A 105 15.01 4.81 15.94
CA VAL A 105 13.54 4.76 16.03
C VAL A 105 13.11 5.25 17.42
N ILE A 106 12.25 6.27 17.47
CA ILE A 106 11.79 6.89 18.71
C ILE A 106 10.28 6.81 18.80
N TYR A 107 9.79 5.98 19.72
CA TYR A 107 8.37 5.87 20.03
C TYR A 107 7.94 6.91 21.06
N VAL A 108 6.92 7.69 20.76
CA VAL A 108 6.43 8.76 21.64
C VAL A 108 5.25 8.27 22.46
N LYS A 109 5.44 8.19 23.78
CA LYS A 109 4.35 7.80 24.68
C LYS A 109 3.24 8.84 24.68
N THR A 110 2.04 8.41 24.28
CA THR A 110 0.83 9.23 24.35
C THR A 110 0.48 9.57 25.82
N ILE A 111 0.22 10.82 26.09
CA ILE A 111 -0.08 11.30 27.44
C ILE A 111 -1.50 10.86 27.81
N ARG A 112 -1.68 10.29 29.00
CA ARG A 112 -2.97 9.95 29.59
C ARG A 112 -3.82 11.23 29.77
N ARG A 113 -5.15 11.09 29.74
CA ARG A 113 -6.19 12.16 29.89
C ARG A 113 -5.76 13.28 30.83
N GLY A 114 -5.70 14.53 30.33
CA GLY A 114 -5.45 15.75 31.11
C GLY A 114 -4.12 16.47 30.81
N GLY A 115 -3.30 15.99 29.86
CA GLY A 115 -2.08 16.64 29.39
C GLY A 115 -2.28 17.57 28.19
N PRO A 116 -1.20 18.22 27.69
CA PRO A 116 -1.27 18.99 26.45
C PRO A 116 -1.75 18.12 25.30
N SER A 117 -2.42 18.75 24.31
CA SER A 117 -2.92 18.09 23.09
C SER A 117 -1.87 17.13 22.51
N ALA A 118 -2.30 15.95 22.06
CA ALA A 118 -1.39 15.01 21.40
C ALA A 118 -0.73 15.71 20.20
N PRO A 119 0.61 15.64 20.07
CA PRO A 119 1.31 16.29 18.98
C PRO A 119 0.96 15.59 17.65
N GLY A 120 0.80 16.39 16.59
CA GLY A 120 0.57 15.92 15.23
C GLY A 120 1.87 15.68 14.45
N ILE A 121 1.76 15.08 13.26
CA ILE A 121 2.89 14.91 12.34
C ILE A 121 3.45 16.30 11.97
N GLY A 122 4.77 16.47 12.02
CA GLY A 122 5.48 17.73 11.81
C GLY A 122 5.65 18.59 13.08
N ASP A 123 5.06 18.22 14.20
CA ASP A 123 5.26 18.91 15.47
C ASP A 123 6.68 18.67 16.03
N LYS A 124 7.28 19.73 16.54
CA LYS A 124 8.54 19.63 17.29
C LYS A 124 8.24 19.57 18.78
N ILE A 125 8.77 18.55 19.41
CA ILE A 125 8.60 18.30 20.84
C ILE A 125 9.95 18.26 21.54
N LEU A 126 10.01 18.83 22.74
CA LEU A 126 11.09 18.55 23.67
C LEU A 126 10.69 17.32 24.47
N ALA A 127 11.46 16.25 24.36
CA ALA A 127 11.12 15.00 25.00
C ALA A 127 12.28 14.46 25.84
N LYS A 128 11.91 13.77 26.92
CA LYS A 128 12.86 12.97 27.71
C LYS A 128 12.93 11.58 27.10
N LEU A 129 14.14 11.17 26.73
CA LEU A 129 14.44 9.91 26.08
C LEU A 129 14.85 8.82 27.06
N ARG A 130 14.35 7.62 26.84
CA ARG A 130 14.78 6.38 27.50
C ARG A 130 15.18 5.38 26.44
N TYR A 131 16.44 4.99 26.42
CA TYR A 131 16.96 3.95 25.54
C TYR A 131 16.36 2.58 25.90
N THR A 132 15.84 1.86 24.92
CA THR A 132 15.18 0.54 25.09
C THR A 132 15.99 -0.61 24.47
N GLY A 133 17.04 -0.32 23.72
CA GLY A 133 17.91 -1.29 23.05
C GLY A 133 17.81 -1.23 21.52
N LYS A 134 18.79 -1.79 20.80
CA LYS A 134 18.82 -1.85 19.33
C LYS A 134 18.50 -0.51 18.63
N GLN A 135 19.12 0.58 19.06
CA GLN A 135 18.89 1.95 18.54
C GLN A 135 17.43 2.45 18.68
N THR A 136 16.64 1.89 19.59
CA THR A 136 15.28 2.28 19.85
C THR A 136 15.16 3.08 21.13
N TYR A 137 14.31 4.10 21.13
CA TYR A 137 14.03 4.97 22.28
C TYR A 137 12.54 5.09 22.55
N GLU A 138 12.20 5.25 23.83
CA GLU A 138 10.90 5.75 24.27
C GLU A 138 11.03 7.23 24.61
N ALA A 139 10.21 8.07 24.04
CA ALA A 139 10.14 9.51 24.31
C ALA A 139 8.94 9.84 25.20
N SER A 140 9.18 10.59 26.26
CA SER A 140 8.13 11.19 27.08
C SER A 140 8.12 12.69 26.84
N ILE A 141 7.02 13.23 26.35
CA ILE A 141 6.88 14.65 26.00
C ILE A 141 7.00 15.51 27.25
N MET A 142 7.94 16.42 27.26
CA MET A 142 8.11 17.45 28.29
C MET A 142 7.42 18.76 27.88
N ARG A 143 7.51 19.11 26.60
CA ARG A 143 6.92 20.34 26.04
C ARG A 143 6.78 20.20 24.54
N VAL A 144 5.67 20.67 23.98
CA VAL A 144 5.50 20.90 22.55
C VAL A 144 6.12 22.26 22.24
N LEU A 145 7.11 22.31 21.34
CA LEU A 145 7.90 23.51 21.05
C LEU A 145 7.31 24.36 19.94
N GLY A 146 6.37 23.83 19.19
CA GLY A 146 5.64 24.47 18.10
C GLY A 146 5.48 23.54 16.91
N SER A 147 4.39 23.70 16.24
CA SER A 147 4.13 23.16 14.90
C SER A 147 4.67 24.14 13.89
N GLY A 148 5.25 23.65 12.79
CA GLY A 148 5.24 24.41 11.56
C GLY A 148 3.77 24.75 11.20
N PRO A 149 3.49 25.64 10.24
CA PRO A 149 2.13 25.96 9.86
C PRO A 149 1.41 24.66 9.44
N GLN A 150 0.58 24.16 10.37
CA GLN A 150 -0.18 22.93 10.13
C GLN A 150 -1.29 23.27 9.14
N ARG A 151 -1.19 22.77 7.92
CA ARG A 151 -2.22 22.90 6.90
C ARG A 151 -3.14 21.70 6.95
N VAL A 152 -4.44 21.95 6.99
CA VAL A 152 -5.49 20.94 7.04
C VAL A 152 -6.39 21.14 5.83
N LEU A 153 -6.56 20.10 5.04
CA LEU A 153 -7.57 20.05 4.00
C LEU A 153 -8.92 19.75 4.62
N GLY A 154 -9.93 20.54 4.30
CA GLY A 154 -11.27 20.35 4.84
C GLY A 154 -12.36 20.92 3.96
N ILE A 155 -13.60 20.62 4.33
CA ILE A 155 -14.80 21.11 3.66
C ILE A 155 -15.34 22.30 4.42
N PHE A 156 -15.51 23.39 3.73
CA PHE A 156 -16.09 24.61 4.27
C PHE A 156 -17.61 24.45 4.48
N ARG A 157 -18.08 24.84 5.67
CA ARG A 157 -19.50 24.92 6.01
C ARG A 157 -19.78 26.33 6.50
N PRO A 158 -20.63 27.10 5.83
CA PRO A 158 -21.03 28.43 6.31
C PRO A 158 -21.85 28.30 7.60
N ASN A 159 -21.65 29.24 8.53
CA ASN A 159 -22.45 29.40 9.74
C ASN A 159 -22.73 30.90 9.93
N GLU A 160 -23.72 31.29 10.70
CA GLU A 160 -24.20 32.68 10.87
C GLU A 160 -23.12 33.68 11.35
N ARG A 161 -22.09 33.22 12.08
CA ARG A 161 -21.08 34.08 12.69
C ARG A 161 -19.66 33.88 12.21
N GLU A 162 -19.34 32.67 11.77
CA GLU A 162 -18.00 32.29 11.34
C GLU A 162 -18.09 31.07 10.41
N GLY A 163 -17.16 30.93 9.47
CA GLY A 163 -17.07 29.70 8.68
C GLY A 163 -16.50 28.55 9.51
N ARG A 164 -16.85 27.34 9.14
CA ARG A 164 -16.28 26.12 9.72
C ARG A 164 -15.66 25.25 8.63
N VAL A 165 -14.50 24.72 8.91
CA VAL A 165 -13.84 23.76 8.06
C VAL A 165 -13.83 22.41 8.76
N VAL A 166 -14.45 21.42 8.13
CA VAL A 166 -14.48 20.02 8.58
C VAL A 166 -13.34 19.28 7.89
N PRO A 167 -12.35 18.78 8.66
CA PRO A 167 -11.23 18.04 8.06
C PRO A 167 -11.67 16.83 7.23
N THR A 168 -10.99 16.56 6.12
CA THR A 168 -11.22 15.37 5.27
C THR A 168 -10.44 14.14 5.75
N ASP A 169 -9.49 14.30 6.67
CA ASP A 169 -8.77 13.18 7.31
C ASP A 169 -9.58 12.65 8.49
N ARG A 170 -9.88 11.35 8.47
CA ARG A 170 -10.58 10.63 9.55
C ARG A 170 -9.88 10.73 10.92
N LYS A 171 -8.56 10.93 10.91
CA LYS A 171 -7.74 11.04 12.14
C LYS A 171 -7.87 12.42 12.81
N ASP A 172 -8.32 13.42 12.08
CA ASP A 172 -8.48 14.80 12.56
C ASP A 172 -9.94 15.11 12.83
N SER A 173 -10.41 14.88 14.06
CA SER A 173 -11.82 14.93 14.44
C SER A 173 -12.32 16.32 14.86
N GLY A 174 -11.49 17.36 14.78
CA GLY A 174 -11.86 18.69 15.29
C GLY A 174 -12.18 19.70 14.17
N GLU A 175 -13.40 20.28 14.15
CA GLU A 175 -13.72 21.39 13.26
C GLU A 175 -12.79 22.60 13.50
N ILE A 176 -12.54 23.37 12.45
CA ILE A 176 -11.69 24.56 12.47
C ILE A 176 -12.56 25.78 12.17
N ALA A 177 -12.55 26.77 13.05
CA ALA A 177 -13.24 28.04 12.83
C ALA A 177 -12.40 28.95 11.95
N VAL A 178 -12.99 29.52 10.90
CA VAL A 178 -12.33 30.43 9.94
C VAL A 178 -13.13 31.72 9.78
N PRO A 179 -12.46 32.89 9.61
CA PRO A 179 -13.13 34.15 9.32
C PRO A 179 -13.86 34.10 7.97
N LEU A 180 -15.08 34.67 7.87
CA LEU A 180 -15.80 34.79 6.60
C LEU A 180 -15.32 35.98 5.77
N ASP A 181 -14.76 37.00 6.44
CA ASP A 181 -14.40 38.27 5.80
C ASP A 181 -13.31 38.12 4.72
N ASP A 182 -12.46 37.10 4.85
CA ASP A 182 -11.36 36.84 3.89
C ASP A 182 -11.87 36.19 2.59
N HIS A 183 -13.04 35.54 2.60
CA HIS A 183 -13.61 34.79 1.46
C HIS A 183 -15.13 34.90 1.43
N PRO A 184 -15.71 36.11 1.11
CA PRO A 184 -17.15 36.36 1.17
C PRO A 184 -17.98 35.53 0.18
N ASP A 185 -17.38 35.09 -0.94
CA ASP A 185 -18.05 34.32 -2.00
C ASP A 185 -17.89 32.78 -1.85
N LEU A 186 -17.39 32.31 -0.69
CA LEU A 186 -17.14 30.91 -0.48
C LEU A 186 -18.43 30.15 -0.17
N GLU A 187 -18.80 29.26 -1.07
CA GLU A 187 -20.00 28.42 -0.93
C GLU A 187 -19.80 27.25 0.03
N GLY A 188 -20.89 26.82 0.65
CA GLY A 188 -20.92 25.58 1.46
C GLY A 188 -20.56 24.36 0.59
N GLY A 189 -19.67 23.51 1.11
CA GLY A 189 -19.12 22.37 0.37
C GLY A 189 -17.81 22.66 -0.35
N SER A 190 -17.31 23.93 -0.33
CA SER A 190 -16.00 24.24 -0.90
C SER A 190 -14.88 23.47 -0.19
N LEU A 191 -14.01 22.87 -1.00
CA LEU A 191 -12.80 22.18 -0.53
C LEU A 191 -11.69 23.21 -0.35
N VAL A 192 -11.20 23.36 0.89
CA VAL A 192 -10.27 24.42 1.26
C VAL A 192 -9.06 23.88 1.99
N LEU A 193 -7.89 24.44 1.70
CA LEU A 193 -6.69 24.25 2.48
C LEU A 193 -6.63 25.31 3.57
N THR A 194 -6.58 24.89 4.83
CA THR A 194 -6.66 25.78 5.98
C THR A 194 -5.41 25.65 6.83
N GLU A 195 -4.73 26.77 7.07
CA GLU A 195 -3.62 26.88 8.01
C GLU A 195 -4.14 27.07 9.43
N ILE A 196 -3.74 26.17 10.36
CA ILE A 196 -4.12 26.30 11.76
C ILE A 196 -3.29 27.40 12.41
N LEU A 197 -3.98 28.38 13.01
CA LEU A 197 -3.33 29.48 13.70
C LEU A 197 -2.88 29.06 15.11
N PRO A 198 -1.63 29.41 15.51
CA PRO A 198 -1.15 29.08 16.84
C PRO A 198 -1.91 29.86 17.94
N GLY A 199 -2.27 29.19 19.03
CA GLY A 199 -2.94 29.84 20.16
C GLY A 199 -3.43 28.86 21.21
N LYS A 200 -3.72 29.36 22.43
CA LYS A 200 -4.47 28.61 23.44
C LYS A 200 -5.95 28.75 23.12
N HIS A 201 -6.59 27.69 22.61
CA HIS A 201 -8.00 27.72 22.25
C HIS A 201 -8.84 27.08 23.33
N PHE A 202 -9.76 27.90 23.90
CA PHE A 202 -10.96 27.39 24.56
C PHE A 202 -12.02 27.25 23.46
N GLY A 203 -12.36 26.04 23.05
CA GLY A 203 -13.30 25.76 21.95
C GLY A 203 -12.65 25.23 20.66
N LEU A 204 -13.20 25.60 19.51
CA LEU A 204 -12.72 25.18 18.20
C LEU A 204 -11.34 25.76 17.88
N ARG A 205 -10.50 24.97 17.16
CA ARG A 205 -9.25 25.47 16.59
C ARG A 205 -9.58 26.64 15.64
N LYS A 206 -8.72 27.65 15.60
CA LYS A 206 -8.83 28.75 14.63
C LYS A 206 -7.90 28.51 13.46
N GLY A 207 -8.37 28.79 12.25
CA GLY A 207 -7.60 28.67 11.04
C GLY A 207 -7.82 29.83 10.09
N ARG A 208 -7.00 29.90 9.06
CA ARG A 208 -7.13 30.78 7.91
C ARG A 208 -7.10 29.96 6.63
N ILE A 209 -8.06 30.18 5.74
CA ILE A 209 -8.07 29.54 4.42
C ILE A 209 -6.92 30.12 3.62
N THR A 210 -6.06 29.25 3.09
CA THR A 210 -4.91 29.61 2.25
C THR A 210 -5.18 29.37 0.78
N GLU A 211 -6.08 28.42 0.47
CA GLU A 211 -6.37 28.02 -0.91
C GLU A 211 -7.77 27.41 -1.01
N VAL A 212 -8.46 27.65 -2.14
CA VAL A 212 -9.75 27.05 -2.49
C VAL A 212 -9.52 26.11 -3.67
N LEU A 213 -9.76 24.81 -3.48
CA LEU A 213 -9.41 23.76 -4.43
C LEU A 213 -10.57 23.29 -5.32
N GLY A 214 -11.80 23.71 -5.00
CA GLY A 214 -13.03 23.34 -5.71
C GLY A 214 -14.18 23.08 -4.75
N ASN A 215 -15.20 22.33 -5.19
CA ASN A 215 -16.34 21.97 -4.35
C ASN A 215 -16.43 20.44 -4.25
N ILE A 216 -16.67 19.90 -3.03
CA ILE A 216 -16.74 18.45 -2.78
C ILE A 216 -17.85 17.76 -3.57
N ASN A 217 -18.90 18.51 -3.95
CA ASN A 217 -19.99 18.00 -4.78
C ASN A 217 -19.61 17.86 -6.26
N GLU A 218 -18.45 18.39 -6.67
CA GLU A 218 -17.91 18.19 -8.00
C GLU A 218 -17.15 16.86 -8.05
N PRO A 219 -17.47 15.93 -8.94
CA PRO A 219 -16.81 14.63 -9.03
C PRO A 219 -15.28 14.73 -9.14
N LYS A 220 -14.78 15.74 -9.85
CA LYS A 220 -13.34 16.00 -10.05
C LYS A 220 -12.61 16.41 -8.76
N SER A 221 -13.31 16.83 -7.73
CA SER A 221 -12.71 17.21 -6.44
C SER A 221 -12.34 16.01 -5.59
N ILE A 222 -12.90 14.83 -5.85
CA ILE A 222 -12.66 13.62 -5.06
C ILE A 222 -11.18 13.23 -5.06
N SER A 223 -10.56 13.16 -6.24
CA SER A 223 -9.13 12.84 -6.35
C SER A 223 -8.24 13.92 -5.75
N LEU A 224 -8.64 15.21 -5.85
CA LEU A 224 -7.88 16.32 -5.24
C LEU A 224 -7.78 16.17 -3.73
N VAL A 225 -8.84 15.70 -3.07
CA VAL A 225 -8.80 15.40 -1.63
C VAL A 225 -7.68 14.42 -1.30
N SER A 226 -7.59 13.32 -2.04
CA SER A 226 -6.57 12.28 -1.80
C SER A 226 -5.15 12.78 -2.14
N ILE A 227 -5.00 13.56 -3.23
CA ILE A 227 -3.73 14.17 -3.64
C ILE A 227 -3.17 15.06 -2.52
N HIS A 228 -3.99 16.00 -2.03
CA HIS A 228 -3.55 16.94 -1.00
C HIS A 228 -3.40 16.29 0.39
N ALA A 229 -4.32 15.38 0.77
CA ALA A 229 -4.24 14.66 2.04
C ALA A 229 -2.98 13.81 2.17
N ARG A 230 -2.44 13.30 1.06
CA ARG A 230 -1.22 12.48 1.02
C ARG A 230 0.02 13.27 0.59
N GLY A 231 -0.09 14.58 0.36
CA GLY A 231 1.04 15.42 -0.05
C GLY A 231 1.67 14.98 -1.37
N ILE A 232 0.85 14.51 -2.33
CA ILE A 232 1.32 14.21 -3.68
C ILE A 232 1.65 15.52 -4.39
N PRO A 233 2.86 15.71 -4.93
CA PRO A 233 3.21 16.91 -5.70
C PRO A 233 2.32 16.99 -6.95
N PHE A 234 1.43 17.98 -6.99
CA PHE A 234 0.45 18.10 -8.08
C PHE A 234 0.95 19.01 -9.20
N GLU A 235 1.45 20.19 -8.87
CA GLU A 235 1.96 21.17 -9.83
C GLU A 235 3.45 20.97 -10.09
N PHE A 236 3.88 21.30 -11.32
CA PHE A 236 5.29 21.34 -11.65
C PHE A 236 5.87 22.74 -11.41
N PRO A 237 7.10 22.85 -10.88
CA PRO A 237 7.81 24.13 -10.84
C PRO A 237 8.00 24.73 -12.24
N PRO A 238 7.97 26.07 -12.39
CA PRO A 238 8.09 26.73 -13.71
C PRO A 238 9.35 26.36 -14.49
N GLU A 239 10.48 26.13 -13.80
CA GLU A 239 11.74 25.70 -14.42
C GLU A 239 11.65 24.29 -15.02
N VAL A 240 10.85 23.40 -14.43
CA VAL A 240 10.60 22.04 -14.91
C VAL A 240 9.74 22.06 -16.17
N GLU A 241 8.67 22.88 -16.16
CA GLU A 241 7.81 23.07 -17.33
C GLU A 241 8.57 23.71 -18.49
N LEU A 242 9.41 24.72 -18.20
CA LEU A 242 10.22 25.38 -19.23
C LEU A 242 11.16 24.37 -19.89
N GLN A 243 11.89 23.57 -19.11
CA GLN A 243 12.80 22.56 -19.64
C GLN A 243 12.06 21.52 -20.49
N ALA A 244 10.86 21.08 -20.07
CA ALA A 244 10.04 20.14 -20.83
C ALA A 244 9.58 20.73 -22.18
N ARG A 245 9.15 22.00 -22.20
CA ARG A 245 8.71 22.71 -23.42
C ARG A 245 9.84 22.97 -24.42
N GLU A 246 11.07 23.17 -23.93
CA GLU A 246 12.26 23.38 -24.77
C GLU A 246 12.82 22.08 -25.34
N SER A 247 12.33 20.94 -24.90
CA SER A 247 12.74 19.61 -25.38
C SER A 247 12.46 19.44 -26.88
N LYS A 248 13.33 18.68 -27.55
CA LYS A 248 13.28 18.44 -29.00
C LYS A 248 13.40 16.94 -29.28
N ALA A 249 13.01 16.56 -30.49
CA ALA A 249 13.13 15.19 -30.95
C ALA A 249 14.55 14.65 -30.74
N THR A 250 14.63 13.41 -30.27
CA THR A 250 15.90 12.70 -30.12
C THR A 250 16.59 12.55 -31.48
N PRO A 251 17.85 12.95 -31.64
CA PRO A 251 18.57 12.78 -32.89
C PRO A 251 19.01 11.32 -33.08
N MET A 252 19.15 10.90 -34.33
CA MET A 252 19.69 9.57 -34.68
C MET A 252 21.09 9.36 -34.08
N GLY A 253 22.01 10.27 -34.27
CA GLY A 253 23.35 10.22 -33.70
C GLY A 253 24.05 8.87 -33.91
N LYS A 254 24.53 8.27 -32.80
CA LYS A 254 25.16 6.94 -32.78
C LYS A 254 24.19 5.81 -32.41
N ARG A 255 22.89 6.06 -32.42
CA ARG A 255 21.86 5.08 -32.11
C ARG A 255 21.80 3.98 -33.15
N THR A 256 21.46 2.77 -32.71
CA THR A 256 21.16 1.66 -33.63
C THR A 256 19.84 1.97 -34.36
N ASP A 257 19.82 1.82 -35.67
CA ASP A 257 18.58 1.97 -36.44
C ASP A 257 17.72 0.72 -36.29
N LEU A 258 16.55 0.90 -35.66
CA LEU A 258 15.55 -0.15 -35.40
C LEU A 258 14.23 0.16 -36.12
N ARG A 259 14.19 1.15 -37.02
CA ARG A 259 12.96 1.64 -37.65
C ARG A 259 12.33 0.64 -38.62
N ASP A 260 13.11 -0.29 -39.14
CA ASP A 260 12.64 -1.36 -40.01
C ASP A 260 12.06 -2.57 -39.28
N ILE A 261 12.24 -2.64 -37.94
CA ILE A 261 11.62 -3.68 -37.09
C ILE A 261 10.21 -3.21 -36.73
N PRO A 262 9.16 -3.98 -37.07
CA PRO A 262 7.78 -3.56 -36.88
C PRO A 262 7.33 -3.74 -35.42
N LEU A 263 7.97 -3.00 -34.53
CA LEU A 263 7.62 -2.95 -33.10
C LEU A 263 6.20 -2.35 -32.93
N VAL A 264 5.43 -2.88 -32.01
CA VAL A 264 4.08 -2.36 -31.68
C VAL A 264 3.97 -2.06 -30.19
N THR A 265 3.20 -1.04 -29.83
CA THR A 265 2.79 -0.78 -28.45
C THR A 265 1.43 -1.42 -28.17
N ILE A 266 1.25 -2.02 -26.98
CA ILE A 266 0.01 -2.71 -26.58
C ILE A 266 -0.36 -2.25 -25.16
N ASP A 267 -1.37 -1.39 -25.04
CA ASP A 267 -1.73 -0.70 -23.81
C ASP A 267 -3.23 -0.63 -23.55
N GLY A 268 -3.63 -0.02 -22.45
CA GLY A 268 -5.02 0.34 -22.18
C GLY A 268 -5.56 1.35 -23.20
N ALA A 269 -6.86 1.35 -23.42
CA ALA A 269 -7.49 2.26 -24.40
C ALA A 269 -7.27 3.75 -24.07
N ASP A 270 -7.13 4.07 -22.80
CA ASP A 270 -6.96 5.40 -22.20
C ASP A 270 -5.48 5.82 -22.04
N ALA A 271 -4.52 4.90 -22.24
CA ALA A 271 -3.10 5.21 -22.15
C ALA A 271 -2.63 6.17 -23.26
N ARG A 272 -1.69 7.06 -22.90
CA ARG A 272 -1.01 8.03 -23.79
C ARG A 272 0.51 8.06 -23.61
N ASP A 273 1.01 7.49 -22.53
CA ASP A 273 2.40 7.39 -22.13
C ASP A 273 2.94 5.97 -22.43
N PHE A 274 3.16 5.71 -23.72
CA PHE A 274 3.61 4.39 -24.21
C PHE A 274 5.10 4.21 -23.87
N ASP A 275 5.36 3.51 -22.76
CA ASP A 275 6.70 3.22 -22.28
C ASP A 275 7.41 2.15 -23.11
N ASP A 276 6.67 1.13 -23.61
CA ASP A 276 7.21 -0.08 -24.20
C ASP A 276 6.61 -0.43 -25.56
N ALA A 277 7.46 -0.97 -26.41
CA ALA A 277 7.09 -1.57 -27.67
C ALA A 277 7.75 -2.95 -27.81
N VAL A 278 7.03 -3.91 -28.38
CA VAL A 278 7.42 -5.31 -28.44
C VAL A 278 7.38 -5.84 -29.88
N TRP A 279 8.23 -6.84 -30.11
CA TRP A 279 8.27 -7.60 -31.35
C TRP A 279 8.86 -8.98 -31.08
N ALA A 280 8.45 -10.00 -31.86
CA ALA A 280 8.96 -11.34 -31.80
C ALA A 280 8.93 -12.01 -33.18
N GLU A 281 9.89 -12.92 -33.44
CA GLU A 281 9.88 -13.84 -34.55
C GLU A 281 10.45 -15.20 -34.14
N PRO A 282 10.18 -16.29 -34.85
CA PRO A 282 10.92 -17.55 -34.68
C PRO A 282 12.42 -17.31 -34.87
N ASP A 283 13.26 -17.92 -34.01
CA ASP A 283 14.71 -17.77 -34.14
C ASP A 283 15.18 -18.46 -35.41
N SER A 284 15.98 -17.75 -36.17
CA SER A 284 16.57 -18.27 -37.42
C SER A 284 17.79 -19.16 -37.19
N ASP A 285 18.28 -19.29 -35.94
CA ASP A 285 19.44 -20.13 -35.61
C ASP A 285 19.05 -21.60 -35.65
N PRO A 286 19.69 -22.40 -36.55
CA PRO A 286 19.42 -23.85 -36.65
C PRO A 286 19.73 -24.64 -35.36
N GLU A 287 20.61 -24.10 -34.48
CA GLU A 287 20.91 -24.70 -33.18
C GLU A 287 19.83 -24.42 -32.15
N ASN A 288 18.90 -23.51 -32.44
CA ASN A 288 17.78 -23.15 -31.56
C ASN A 288 16.40 -23.39 -32.21
N GLU A 289 16.23 -24.57 -32.83
CA GLU A 289 14.98 -24.95 -33.51
C GLU A 289 13.76 -24.81 -32.57
N GLY A 290 12.74 -24.06 -33.03
CA GLY A 290 11.52 -23.73 -32.27
C GLY A 290 11.74 -22.65 -31.19
N GLY A 291 12.91 -22.03 -31.18
CA GLY A 291 13.20 -20.90 -30.31
C GLY A 291 12.63 -19.57 -30.83
N TRP A 292 12.80 -18.53 -30.08
CA TRP A 292 12.26 -17.20 -30.36
C TRP A 292 13.33 -16.12 -30.26
N HIS A 293 13.34 -15.21 -31.22
CA HIS A 293 14.03 -13.92 -31.16
C HIS A 293 13.04 -12.83 -30.82
N ILE A 294 13.31 -12.09 -29.75
CA ILE A 294 12.38 -11.11 -29.15
C ILE A 294 13.09 -9.77 -28.99
N MET A 295 12.39 -8.69 -29.26
CA MET A 295 12.84 -7.34 -28.95
C MET A 295 11.82 -6.64 -28.05
N VAL A 296 12.34 -6.00 -26.99
CA VAL A 296 11.60 -5.08 -26.14
C VAL A 296 12.31 -3.74 -26.18
N ALA A 297 11.65 -2.72 -26.71
CA ALA A 297 12.14 -1.35 -26.79
C ALA A 297 11.41 -0.46 -25.81
N ILE A 298 12.17 0.27 -24.98
CA ILE A 298 11.65 1.12 -23.90
C ILE A 298 12.02 2.56 -24.19
N ALA A 299 11.11 3.49 -23.92
CA ALA A 299 11.30 4.93 -24.09
C ALA A 299 12.63 5.42 -23.47
N ASP A 300 13.46 6.14 -24.24
CA ASP A 300 14.73 6.68 -23.74
C ASP A 300 14.52 8.00 -22.97
N VAL A 301 13.88 7.91 -21.81
CA VAL A 301 13.63 9.04 -20.92
C VAL A 301 14.93 9.70 -20.46
N SER A 302 16.01 8.92 -20.34
CA SER A 302 17.34 9.40 -19.92
C SER A 302 17.97 10.42 -20.90
N TRP A 303 17.46 10.49 -22.13
CA TRP A 303 17.85 11.53 -23.09
C TRP A 303 17.34 12.92 -22.68
N TYR A 304 16.14 12.99 -22.12
CA TYR A 304 15.46 14.23 -21.74
C TYR A 304 15.70 14.63 -20.30
N VAL A 305 15.68 13.65 -19.39
CA VAL A 305 15.86 13.84 -17.95
C VAL A 305 17.31 13.53 -17.60
N ARG A 306 18.14 14.57 -17.54
CA ARG A 306 19.58 14.41 -17.26
C ARG A 306 19.84 14.42 -15.76
N PRO A 307 20.87 13.70 -15.28
CA PRO A 307 21.23 13.74 -13.87
C PRO A 307 21.35 15.17 -13.32
N HIS A 308 20.66 15.43 -12.22
CA HIS A 308 20.67 16.69 -11.45
C HIS A 308 20.09 17.93 -12.15
N ASP A 309 19.47 17.82 -13.30
CA ASP A 309 18.72 18.93 -13.91
C ASP A 309 17.38 19.19 -13.18
N ALA A 310 16.58 20.17 -13.65
CA ALA A 310 15.31 20.50 -13.01
C ALA A 310 14.30 19.35 -13.10
N LEU A 311 14.23 18.68 -14.26
CA LEU A 311 13.37 17.51 -14.47
C LEU A 311 13.74 16.36 -13.54
N ASP A 312 15.04 16.08 -13.38
CA ASP A 312 15.53 15.01 -12.52
C ASP A 312 15.21 15.24 -11.04
N ARG A 313 15.47 16.47 -10.55
CA ARG A 313 15.16 16.82 -9.16
C ARG A 313 13.67 16.68 -8.83
N GLU A 314 12.79 17.03 -9.77
CA GLU A 314 11.36 16.87 -9.57
C GLU A 314 10.92 15.40 -9.74
N ALA A 315 11.54 14.67 -10.69
CA ALA A 315 11.24 13.25 -10.91
C ALA A 315 11.57 12.39 -9.69
N VAL A 316 12.73 12.60 -9.03
CA VAL A 316 13.08 11.86 -7.80
C VAL A 316 12.15 12.20 -6.64
N LYS A 317 11.76 13.47 -6.48
CA LYS A 317 10.81 13.92 -5.45
C LYS A 317 9.43 13.29 -5.61
N ARG A 318 8.96 13.10 -6.86
CA ARG A 318 7.70 12.41 -7.19
C ARG A 318 7.85 10.90 -7.06
N GLY A 319 8.97 10.34 -7.50
CA GLY A 319 9.33 8.92 -7.50
C GLY A 319 8.57 8.09 -8.51
N ASN A 320 7.29 8.35 -8.70
CA ASN A 320 6.43 7.68 -9.67
C ASN A 320 5.19 8.53 -10.04
N SER A 321 4.53 8.17 -11.15
CA SER A 321 3.20 8.69 -11.48
C SER A 321 2.14 8.08 -10.57
N CYS A 322 1.05 8.83 -10.30
CA CYS A 322 -0.11 8.38 -9.53
C CYS A 322 -1.34 8.35 -10.44
N TYR A 323 -2.13 7.25 -10.37
CA TYR A 323 -3.26 7.00 -11.27
C TYR A 323 -4.57 7.03 -10.49
N PHE A 324 -5.32 8.11 -10.64
CA PHE A 324 -6.63 8.30 -10.06
C PHE A 324 -7.74 7.93 -11.06
N PRO A 325 -8.97 7.63 -10.64
CA PRO A 325 -10.06 7.29 -11.56
C PRO A 325 -10.35 8.35 -12.63
N ASP A 326 -10.15 9.64 -12.32
CA ASP A 326 -10.46 10.78 -13.19
C ASP A 326 -9.23 11.47 -13.79
N ARG A 327 -8.04 11.20 -13.29
CA ARG A 327 -6.81 11.89 -13.70
C ARG A 327 -5.54 11.11 -13.40
N VAL A 328 -4.47 11.50 -14.06
CA VAL A 328 -3.11 11.07 -13.75
C VAL A 328 -2.32 12.26 -13.19
N VAL A 329 -1.59 12.05 -12.10
CA VAL A 329 -0.54 12.98 -11.64
C VAL A 329 0.79 12.40 -12.09
N PRO A 330 1.36 12.87 -13.20
CA PRO A 330 2.50 12.23 -13.83
C PRO A 330 3.81 12.57 -13.10
N MET A 331 4.80 11.66 -13.20
CA MET A 331 6.16 11.88 -12.73
C MET A 331 6.87 12.98 -13.56
N LEU A 332 6.60 13.04 -14.85
CA LEU A 332 7.18 13.99 -15.81
C LEU A 332 6.09 14.84 -16.45
N PRO A 333 6.36 16.11 -16.85
CA PRO A 333 5.41 16.93 -17.60
C PRO A 333 4.85 16.23 -18.84
N PHE A 334 3.61 16.56 -19.22
CA PHE A 334 2.91 15.90 -20.34
C PHE A 334 3.61 16.08 -21.68
N GLU A 335 4.37 17.17 -21.87
CA GLU A 335 5.21 17.38 -23.05
C GLU A 335 6.25 16.27 -23.23
N LEU A 336 6.69 15.65 -22.13
CA LEU A 336 7.60 14.50 -22.15
C LEU A 336 6.83 13.19 -22.06
N SER A 337 5.99 13.00 -21.03
CA SER A 337 5.35 11.71 -20.76
C SER A 337 4.42 11.26 -21.88
N ASN A 338 3.61 12.16 -22.43
CA ASN A 338 2.68 11.87 -23.54
C ASN A 338 3.24 12.29 -24.92
N GLY A 339 4.32 13.11 -24.91
CA GLY A 339 4.94 13.68 -26.10
C GLY A 339 6.23 12.98 -26.51
N TRP A 340 7.38 13.61 -26.18
CA TRP A 340 8.68 13.17 -26.70
C TRP A 340 9.13 11.80 -26.21
N CYS A 341 8.77 11.37 -25.02
CA CYS A 341 9.13 10.05 -24.48
C CYS A 341 8.19 8.95 -25.01
N SER A 342 6.91 9.24 -25.19
CA SER A 342 5.92 8.25 -25.59
C SER A 342 6.22 7.64 -26.96
N LEU A 343 6.21 6.31 -27.08
CA LEU A 343 6.50 5.56 -28.31
C LEU A 343 5.28 5.55 -29.26
N VAL A 344 4.82 6.74 -29.64
CA VAL A 344 3.67 6.93 -30.52
C VAL A 344 3.89 6.28 -31.90
N PRO A 345 2.83 5.78 -32.57
CA PRO A 345 2.97 5.11 -33.85
C PRO A 345 3.43 6.04 -34.98
N HIS A 346 4.22 5.49 -35.89
CA HIS A 346 4.69 6.15 -37.14
C HIS A 346 5.62 7.34 -36.95
N GLU A 347 6.11 7.59 -35.76
CA GLU A 347 7.09 8.64 -35.46
C GLU A 347 8.41 8.01 -34.97
N ASP A 348 9.53 8.69 -35.32
CA ASP A 348 10.85 8.29 -34.83
C ASP A 348 10.98 8.62 -33.34
N ARG A 349 11.33 7.62 -32.52
CA ARG A 349 11.54 7.74 -31.06
C ARG A 349 12.83 7.11 -30.63
N GLY A 350 13.57 7.80 -29.75
CA GLY A 350 14.72 7.21 -29.08
C GLY A 350 14.28 6.13 -28.09
N CYS A 351 14.96 4.99 -28.10
CA CYS A 351 14.66 3.91 -27.16
C CYS A 351 15.92 3.27 -26.58
N MET A 352 15.78 2.62 -25.45
CA MET A 352 16.67 1.60 -24.91
C MET A 352 16.06 0.24 -25.23
N ALA A 353 16.69 -0.54 -26.11
CA ALA A 353 16.14 -1.83 -26.51
C ALA A 353 16.98 -2.99 -25.95
N VAL A 354 16.29 -4.08 -25.61
CA VAL A 354 16.90 -5.37 -25.31
C VAL A 354 16.43 -6.41 -26.31
N GLU A 355 17.38 -7.04 -26.97
CA GLU A 355 17.18 -8.24 -27.78
C GLU A 355 17.38 -9.48 -26.91
N MET A 356 16.50 -10.46 -27.04
CA MET A 356 16.52 -11.71 -26.26
C MET A 356 16.33 -12.91 -27.18
N TRP A 357 17.08 -13.99 -26.92
CA TRP A 357 16.88 -15.26 -27.59
C TRP A 357 16.45 -16.31 -26.57
N LEU A 358 15.34 -16.94 -26.85
CA LEU A 358 14.75 -17.97 -26.01
C LEU A 358 14.81 -19.31 -26.75
N ASN A 359 14.97 -20.37 -26.00
CA ASN A 359 14.68 -21.69 -26.57
C ASN A 359 13.16 -21.95 -26.60
N ARG A 360 12.73 -23.04 -27.21
CA ARG A 360 11.32 -23.45 -27.32
C ARG A 360 10.57 -23.57 -25.98
N HIS A 361 11.28 -23.71 -24.86
CA HIS A 361 10.74 -23.81 -23.51
C HIS A 361 10.79 -22.49 -22.75
N GLY A 362 11.07 -21.37 -23.42
CA GLY A 362 11.12 -20.05 -22.84
C GLY A 362 12.34 -19.79 -21.96
N THR A 363 13.36 -20.67 -21.97
CA THR A 363 14.60 -20.39 -21.27
C THR A 363 15.44 -19.43 -22.09
N LYS A 364 15.79 -18.30 -21.48
CA LYS A 364 16.65 -17.30 -22.11
C LYS A 364 18.07 -17.86 -22.32
N LEU A 365 18.56 -17.82 -23.53
CA LEU A 365 19.90 -18.24 -23.93
C LEU A 365 20.90 -17.08 -23.83
N ARG A 366 20.53 -15.91 -24.36
CA ARG A 366 21.37 -14.72 -24.41
C ARG A 366 20.51 -13.48 -24.53
N HIS A 367 21.09 -12.31 -24.23
CA HIS A 367 20.48 -11.02 -24.50
C HIS A 367 21.54 -9.99 -24.90
N LYS A 368 21.10 -8.87 -25.47
CA LYS A 368 21.95 -7.75 -25.85
C LYS A 368 21.18 -6.44 -25.72
N PHE A 369 21.80 -5.43 -25.10
CA PHE A 369 21.24 -4.08 -25.02
C PHE A 369 21.79 -3.19 -26.12
N CYS A 370 20.94 -2.31 -26.65
CA CYS A 370 21.35 -1.21 -27.49
C CYS A 370 20.52 0.04 -27.21
N ARG A 371 21.07 1.19 -27.53
CA ARG A 371 20.35 2.46 -27.56
C ARG A 371 19.97 2.74 -28.98
N GLY A 372 18.69 2.68 -29.31
CA GLY A 372 18.18 2.68 -30.67
C GLY A 372 17.35 3.90 -31.02
N MET A 373 17.03 3.98 -32.31
CA MET A 373 15.97 4.78 -32.89
C MET A 373 14.95 3.84 -33.48
N MET A 374 13.73 3.85 -32.98
CA MET A 374 12.65 3.01 -33.46
C MET A 374 11.51 3.82 -34.07
N ARG A 375 10.61 3.14 -34.77
CA ARG A 375 9.32 3.68 -35.24
C ARG A 375 8.26 2.62 -34.99
N SER A 376 7.29 2.91 -34.10
CA SER A 376 6.21 1.99 -33.82
C SER A 376 5.32 1.79 -35.04
N ALA A 377 5.06 0.53 -35.40
CA ALA A 377 4.22 0.17 -36.55
C ALA A 377 2.73 0.41 -36.27
N ALA A 378 2.31 0.22 -35.01
CA ALA A 378 0.94 0.44 -34.58
C ALA A 378 0.84 0.64 -33.06
N ARG A 379 -0.16 1.38 -32.63
CA ARG A 379 -0.63 1.39 -31.26
C ARG A 379 -1.86 0.50 -31.15
N LEU A 380 -1.78 -0.56 -30.38
CA LEU A 380 -2.85 -1.53 -30.16
C LEU A 380 -3.37 -1.46 -28.71
N THR A 381 -4.60 -1.91 -28.50
CA THR A 381 -5.14 -2.10 -27.14
C THR A 381 -5.14 -3.57 -26.77
N TYR A 382 -5.08 -3.86 -25.46
CA TYR A 382 -5.20 -5.24 -24.96
C TYR A 382 -6.45 -5.96 -25.49
N ASP A 383 -7.57 -5.26 -25.56
CA ASP A 383 -8.85 -5.80 -26.07
C ASP A 383 -8.76 -6.10 -27.57
N GLN A 384 -8.20 -5.19 -28.40
CA GLN A 384 -8.02 -5.41 -29.83
C GLN A 384 -7.15 -6.62 -30.11
N VAL A 385 -6.00 -6.74 -29.42
CA VAL A 385 -5.08 -7.87 -29.59
C VAL A 385 -5.73 -9.19 -29.15
N GLN A 386 -6.45 -9.21 -28.04
CA GLN A 386 -7.19 -10.38 -27.59
C GLN A 386 -8.25 -10.81 -28.61
N ARG A 387 -9.08 -9.87 -29.05
CA ARG A 387 -10.13 -10.14 -30.06
C ARG A 387 -9.58 -10.65 -31.38
N ALA A 388 -8.43 -10.11 -31.82
CA ALA A 388 -7.76 -10.59 -33.04
C ALA A 388 -7.33 -12.05 -32.91
N MET A 389 -6.80 -12.44 -31.74
CA MET A 389 -6.43 -13.83 -31.46
C MET A 389 -7.64 -14.75 -31.30
N ASP A 390 -8.76 -14.24 -30.81
CA ASP A 390 -10.04 -14.97 -30.69
C ASP A 390 -10.77 -15.12 -32.04
N GLY A 391 -10.16 -14.65 -33.15
CA GLY A 391 -10.70 -14.77 -34.51
C GLY A 391 -11.54 -13.61 -35.01
N TYR A 392 -11.50 -12.47 -34.30
CA TYR A 392 -12.26 -11.24 -34.63
C TYR A 392 -11.33 -10.03 -34.87
N PRO A 393 -10.36 -10.09 -35.81
CA PRO A 393 -9.48 -8.96 -36.11
C PRO A 393 -10.26 -7.78 -36.68
N ASP A 394 -9.82 -6.57 -36.36
CA ASP A 394 -10.30 -5.31 -36.94
C ASP A 394 -9.38 -4.80 -38.06
N ASP A 395 -9.69 -3.61 -38.63
CA ASP A 395 -8.90 -3.00 -39.70
C ASP A 395 -7.45 -2.69 -39.31
N THR A 396 -7.16 -2.52 -38.03
CA THR A 396 -5.82 -2.26 -37.51
C THR A 396 -5.08 -3.57 -37.25
N THR A 397 -5.72 -4.54 -36.63
CA THR A 397 -5.09 -5.79 -36.19
C THR A 397 -5.02 -6.84 -37.31
N GLY A 398 -5.93 -6.79 -38.27
CA GLY A 398 -5.98 -7.75 -39.38
C GLY A 398 -4.66 -7.86 -40.19
N PRO A 399 -4.10 -6.74 -40.65
CA PRO A 399 -2.80 -6.74 -41.37
C PRO A 399 -1.61 -7.22 -40.51
N LEU A 400 -1.72 -7.07 -39.19
CA LEU A 400 -0.65 -7.38 -38.22
C LEU A 400 -0.77 -8.79 -37.62
N LEU A 401 -1.90 -9.48 -37.86
CA LEU A 401 -2.23 -10.72 -37.15
C LEU A 401 -1.18 -11.81 -37.39
N GLU A 402 -0.87 -12.10 -38.65
CA GLU A 402 0.05 -13.21 -38.98
C GLU A 402 1.53 -12.86 -38.73
N THR A 403 1.89 -11.60 -38.98
CA THR A 403 3.30 -11.19 -38.98
C THR A 403 3.82 -10.67 -37.62
N ILE A 404 2.91 -10.21 -36.75
CA ILE A 404 3.28 -9.60 -35.47
C ILE A 404 2.55 -10.26 -34.30
N ILE A 405 1.19 -10.29 -34.32
CA ILE A 405 0.41 -10.71 -33.15
C ILE A 405 0.62 -12.20 -32.86
N LYS A 406 0.53 -13.08 -33.86
CA LYS A 406 0.74 -14.54 -33.67
C LYS A 406 2.16 -14.86 -33.21
N PRO A 407 3.24 -14.29 -33.78
CA PRO A 407 4.58 -14.48 -33.25
C PRO A 407 4.74 -14.04 -31.80
N LEU A 408 4.14 -12.91 -31.39
CA LEU A 408 4.13 -12.47 -29.99
C LEU A 408 3.48 -13.52 -29.07
N TYR A 409 2.34 -14.08 -29.49
CA TYR A 409 1.67 -15.15 -28.73
C TYR A 409 2.49 -16.46 -28.71
N GLY A 410 3.17 -16.81 -29.80
CA GLY A 410 4.05 -17.98 -29.81
C GLY A 410 5.21 -17.83 -28.82
N ALA A 411 5.84 -16.66 -28.76
CA ALA A 411 6.87 -16.36 -27.76
C ALA A 411 6.30 -16.34 -26.33
N TYR A 412 5.08 -15.82 -26.14
CA TYR A 412 4.38 -15.83 -24.88
C TYR A 412 4.08 -17.26 -24.37
N GLU A 413 3.69 -18.20 -25.25
CA GLU A 413 3.48 -19.59 -24.86
C GLU A 413 4.76 -20.22 -24.30
N ALA A 414 5.92 -19.93 -24.91
CA ALA A 414 7.21 -20.35 -24.39
C ALA A 414 7.51 -19.73 -23.01
N PHE A 415 7.22 -18.43 -22.82
CA PHE A 415 7.34 -17.79 -21.49
C PHE A 415 6.43 -18.42 -20.45
N LEU A 416 5.20 -18.80 -20.80
CA LEU A 416 4.28 -19.48 -19.87
C LEU A 416 4.82 -20.83 -19.39
N GLU A 417 5.48 -21.59 -20.27
CA GLU A 417 6.14 -22.83 -19.89
C GLU A 417 7.27 -22.57 -18.89
N ALA A 418 8.13 -21.59 -19.17
CA ALA A 418 9.19 -21.18 -18.25
C ALA A 418 8.66 -20.66 -16.91
N ARG A 419 7.56 -19.87 -16.92
CA ARG A 419 6.87 -19.36 -15.72
C ARG A 419 6.39 -20.49 -14.82
N LYS A 420 5.73 -21.52 -15.40
CA LYS A 420 5.29 -22.71 -14.68
C LYS A 420 6.48 -23.44 -14.05
N GLY A 421 7.57 -23.57 -14.80
CA GLY A 421 8.83 -24.20 -14.33
C GLY A 421 9.45 -23.44 -13.15
N ARG A 422 9.43 -22.10 -13.14
CA ARG A 422 9.89 -21.26 -12.03
C ARG A 422 9.01 -21.40 -10.78
N GLY A 423 7.70 -21.63 -10.94
CA GLY A 423 6.74 -21.70 -9.85
C GLY A 423 6.47 -20.35 -9.22
N VAL A 424 6.20 -19.34 -10.04
CA VAL A 424 5.76 -17.98 -9.64
C VAL A 424 4.54 -18.07 -8.75
N LEU A 425 4.44 -17.23 -7.73
CA LEU A 425 3.26 -17.14 -6.87
C LEU A 425 2.05 -16.64 -7.68
N GLU A 426 1.02 -17.47 -7.80
CA GLU A 426 -0.17 -17.20 -8.60
C GLU A 426 -1.36 -16.86 -7.71
N LEU A 427 -1.53 -15.58 -7.42
CA LEU A 427 -2.68 -15.06 -6.69
C LEU A 427 -3.78 -14.68 -7.70
N ASP A 428 -5.01 -15.10 -7.40
CA ASP A 428 -6.20 -14.77 -8.18
C ASP A 428 -7.13 -13.91 -7.32
N LEU A 429 -6.94 -12.59 -7.42
CA LEU A 429 -7.73 -11.59 -6.72
C LEU A 429 -8.40 -10.67 -7.75
N PRO A 430 -9.71 -10.44 -7.66
CA PRO A 430 -10.41 -9.58 -8.60
C PRO A 430 -9.97 -8.12 -8.43
N GLU A 431 -9.45 -7.52 -9.51
CA GLU A 431 -9.28 -6.07 -9.60
C GLU A 431 -10.59 -5.42 -10.05
N ARG A 432 -10.91 -4.24 -9.54
CA ARG A 432 -12.10 -3.49 -9.91
C ARG A 432 -11.72 -2.18 -10.58
N LYS A 433 -12.46 -1.82 -11.62
CA LYS A 433 -12.34 -0.55 -12.32
C LYS A 433 -13.56 0.29 -12.02
N ILE A 434 -13.34 1.56 -11.66
CA ILE A 434 -14.39 2.57 -11.57
C ILE A 434 -14.58 3.15 -12.97
N GLU A 435 -15.80 3.09 -13.48
CA GLU A 435 -16.17 3.67 -14.76
C GLU A 435 -16.84 5.03 -14.53
N LEU A 436 -16.32 6.05 -15.17
CA LEU A 436 -16.79 7.42 -15.08
C LEU A 436 -17.43 7.86 -16.41
N ASN A 437 -18.47 8.69 -16.33
CA ASN A 437 -19.00 9.39 -17.50
C ASN A 437 -18.16 10.64 -17.80
N ASP A 438 -18.48 11.34 -18.91
CA ASP A 438 -17.79 12.57 -19.35
C ASP A 438 -17.84 13.71 -18.30
N LYS A 439 -18.77 13.64 -17.35
CA LYS A 439 -18.91 14.59 -16.23
C LYS A 439 -18.10 14.17 -15.00
N GLY A 440 -17.40 13.00 -15.05
CA GLY A 440 -16.64 12.47 -13.93
C GLY A 440 -17.50 11.76 -12.86
N GLN A 441 -18.79 11.51 -13.14
CA GLN A 441 -19.67 10.77 -12.24
C GLN A 441 -19.51 9.27 -12.46
N ILE A 442 -19.61 8.48 -11.40
CA ILE A 442 -19.50 7.02 -11.47
C ILE A 442 -20.72 6.44 -12.15
N ILE A 443 -20.49 5.65 -13.21
CA ILE A 443 -21.51 4.89 -13.92
C ILE A 443 -21.59 3.48 -13.35
N ALA A 444 -20.44 2.85 -13.13
CA ALA A 444 -20.36 1.48 -12.66
C ALA A 444 -19.04 1.22 -11.91
N ILE A 445 -19.06 0.21 -11.05
CA ILE A 445 -17.90 -0.42 -10.48
C ILE A 445 -17.90 -1.86 -11.00
N ALA A 446 -17.00 -2.16 -11.94
CA ALA A 446 -16.97 -3.45 -12.64
C ALA A 446 -15.65 -4.19 -12.37
N PRO A 447 -15.65 -5.53 -12.34
CA PRO A 447 -14.41 -6.29 -12.32
C PRO A 447 -13.61 -6.01 -13.60
N ARG A 448 -12.30 -5.80 -13.45
CA ARG A 448 -11.39 -5.61 -14.58
C ARG A 448 -11.12 -6.93 -15.27
N ALA A 449 -11.41 -7.01 -16.56
CA ALA A 449 -11.06 -8.19 -17.36
C ALA A 449 -9.52 -8.30 -17.47
N ARG A 450 -8.98 -9.50 -17.22
CA ARG A 450 -7.57 -9.82 -17.39
C ARG A 450 -7.42 -10.78 -18.56
N PHE A 451 -7.07 -10.24 -19.72
CA PHE A 451 -6.88 -10.99 -20.96
C PHE A 451 -5.49 -11.64 -21.01
N ASP A 452 -5.31 -12.60 -21.90
CA ASP A 452 -4.00 -13.16 -22.16
C ASP A 452 -3.04 -12.16 -22.81
N SER A 453 -3.56 -11.16 -23.54
CA SER A 453 -2.79 -10.02 -24.05
C SER A 453 -2.13 -9.20 -22.93
N HIS A 454 -2.74 -9.05 -21.76
CA HIS A 454 -2.11 -8.43 -20.58
C HIS A 454 -0.96 -9.27 -20.05
N LYS A 455 -1.18 -10.58 -19.93
CA LYS A 455 -0.17 -11.51 -19.42
C LYS A 455 1.02 -11.63 -20.38
N LEU A 456 0.77 -11.52 -21.70
CA LEU A 456 1.80 -11.48 -22.73
C LEU A 456 2.77 -10.33 -22.47
N ILE A 457 2.26 -9.11 -22.37
CA ILE A 457 3.09 -7.93 -22.10
C ILE A 457 3.78 -8.07 -20.73
N GLU A 458 3.08 -8.55 -19.69
CA GLU A 458 3.68 -8.80 -18.38
C GLU A 458 4.92 -9.70 -18.47
N GLU A 459 4.86 -10.84 -19.18
CA GLU A 459 6.00 -11.77 -19.30
C GLU A 459 7.15 -11.18 -20.12
N PHE A 460 6.87 -10.42 -21.20
CA PHE A 460 7.88 -9.70 -21.95
C PHE A 460 8.61 -8.67 -21.08
N MET A 461 7.84 -7.91 -20.28
CA MET A 461 8.40 -6.92 -19.37
C MET A 461 9.19 -7.58 -18.23
N VAL A 462 8.71 -8.67 -17.66
CA VAL A 462 9.46 -9.45 -16.66
C VAL A 462 10.78 -9.93 -17.22
N ALA A 463 10.79 -10.46 -18.46
CA ALA A 463 12.01 -10.95 -19.10
C ALA A 463 13.03 -9.81 -19.36
N ALA A 464 12.57 -8.65 -19.85
CA ALA A 464 13.40 -7.47 -20.06
C ALA A 464 13.99 -6.93 -18.74
N ASN A 465 13.19 -6.89 -17.67
CA ASN A 465 13.61 -6.51 -16.33
C ASN A 465 14.69 -7.44 -15.76
N VAL A 466 14.56 -8.75 -15.97
CA VAL A 466 15.61 -9.74 -15.61
C VAL A 466 16.87 -9.50 -16.39
N CYS A 467 16.79 -9.24 -17.71
CA CYS A 467 17.96 -8.95 -18.53
C CYS A 467 18.72 -7.72 -18.04
N ALA A 468 18.02 -6.65 -17.67
CA ALA A 468 18.63 -5.43 -17.14
C ALA A 468 19.39 -5.68 -15.82
N ALA A 469 18.78 -6.40 -14.88
CA ALA A 469 19.43 -6.76 -13.62
C ALA A 469 20.66 -7.68 -13.83
N GLU A 470 20.55 -8.68 -14.69
CA GLU A 470 21.67 -9.58 -15.01
C GLU A 470 22.82 -8.88 -15.73
N GLU A 471 22.51 -7.97 -16.65
CA GLU A 471 23.53 -7.23 -17.38
C GLU A 471 24.29 -6.28 -16.48
N LEU A 472 23.61 -5.49 -15.63
CA LEU A 472 24.26 -4.58 -14.69
C LEU A 472 25.16 -5.34 -13.71
N GLU A 473 24.71 -6.48 -13.20
CA GLU A 473 25.54 -7.33 -12.34
C GLU A 473 26.77 -7.90 -13.10
N ARG A 474 26.56 -8.36 -14.35
CA ARG A 474 27.63 -8.89 -15.20
C ARG A 474 28.74 -7.86 -15.45
N ILE A 475 28.35 -6.60 -15.71
CA ILE A 475 29.30 -5.50 -15.96
C ILE A 475 29.71 -4.76 -14.69
N LYS A 476 29.24 -5.22 -13.51
CA LYS A 476 29.55 -4.65 -12.17
C LYS A 476 29.20 -3.16 -12.06
N GLN A 477 28.07 -2.78 -12.58
CA GLN A 477 27.49 -1.44 -12.38
C GLN A 477 26.49 -1.45 -11.23
N PRO A 478 26.28 -0.31 -10.54
CA PRO A 478 25.20 -0.16 -9.58
C PRO A 478 23.85 -0.52 -10.20
N CYS A 479 23.03 -1.25 -9.48
CA CYS A 479 21.69 -1.62 -9.92
C CYS A 479 20.67 -1.29 -8.84
N MET A 480 19.59 -0.60 -9.19
CA MET A 480 18.42 -0.44 -8.32
C MET A 480 17.53 -1.67 -8.51
N TYR A 481 17.74 -2.69 -7.67
CA TYR A 481 16.93 -3.91 -7.71
C TYR A 481 15.51 -3.67 -7.20
N ARG A 482 14.55 -4.40 -7.73
CA ARG A 482 13.22 -4.57 -7.13
C ARG A 482 13.22 -5.88 -6.35
N ILE A 483 13.39 -5.78 -5.06
CA ILE A 483 13.50 -6.92 -4.16
C ILE A 483 12.16 -7.26 -3.52
N HIS A 484 11.96 -8.54 -3.25
CA HIS A 484 10.80 -9.04 -2.52
C HIS A 484 11.23 -10.22 -1.66
N ASP A 485 11.28 -10.00 -0.36
CA ASP A 485 11.71 -11.02 0.59
C ASP A 485 10.64 -12.11 0.80
N ALA A 486 11.06 -13.24 1.35
CA ALA A 486 10.13 -14.26 1.82
C ALA A 486 9.27 -13.71 2.98
N PRO A 487 8.08 -14.28 3.21
CA PRO A 487 7.29 -13.94 4.39
C PRO A 487 8.07 -14.15 5.70
N SER A 488 7.90 -13.24 6.68
CA SER A 488 8.52 -13.39 8.02
C SER A 488 8.01 -14.66 8.74
N GLU A 489 8.81 -15.17 9.67
CA GLU A 489 8.43 -16.35 10.46
C GLU A 489 7.09 -16.16 11.20
N GLU A 490 6.86 -14.97 11.76
CA GLU A 490 5.61 -14.62 12.46
C GLU A 490 4.40 -14.68 11.53
N LYS A 491 4.53 -14.13 10.30
CA LYS A 491 3.47 -14.19 9.28
C LYS A 491 3.23 -15.62 8.80
N LEU A 492 4.29 -16.43 8.70
CA LEU A 492 4.17 -17.85 8.33
C LEU A 492 3.49 -18.68 9.39
N GLU A 493 3.75 -18.42 10.68
CA GLU A 493 3.07 -19.09 11.77
C GLU A 493 1.58 -18.76 11.78
N ALA A 494 1.22 -17.48 11.68
CA ALA A 494 -0.17 -17.04 11.60
C ALA A 494 -0.89 -17.65 10.38
N LEU A 495 -0.25 -17.64 9.21
CA LEU A 495 -0.79 -18.29 8.01
C LEU A 495 -1.00 -19.79 8.21
N HIS A 496 -0.03 -20.45 8.85
CA HIS A 496 -0.10 -21.89 9.10
C HIS A 496 -1.30 -22.24 9.99
N GLU A 497 -1.48 -21.53 11.11
CA GLU A 497 -2.60 -21.76 12.03
C GLU A 497 -3.95 -21.54 11.35
N PHE A 498 -4.04 -20.48 10.55
CA PHE A 498 -5.24 -20.19 9.77
C PHE A 498 -5.56 -21.32 8.77
N LEU A 499 -4.56 -21.75 7.98
CA LEU A 499 -4.73 -22.81 6.98
C LEU A 499 -5.08 -24.16 7.62
N GLU A 500 -4.48 -24.50 8.76
CA GLU A 500 -4.80 -25.72 9.50
C GLU A 500 -6.25 -25.70 10.01
N GLY A 501 -6.71 -24.54 10.51
CA GLY A 501 -8.11 -24.31 10.90
C GLY A 501 -9.09 -24.45 9.74
N ALA A 502 -8.69 -24.09 8.52
CA ALA A 502 -9.45 -24.23 7.27
C ALA A 502 -9.29 -25.61 6.61
N GLY A 503 -8.48 -26.52 7.17
CA GLY A 503 -8.27 -27.89 6.66
C GLY A 503 -7.17 -28.02 5.60
N TYR A 504 -6.39 -26.97 5.34
CA TYR A 504 -5.25 -26.98 4.44
C TYR A 504 -3.94 -27.21 5.21
N LYS A 505 -2.93 -27.79 4.53
CA LYS A 505 -1.64 -28.10 5.16
C LYS A 505 -0.51 -27.38 4.46
N LEU A 506 0.17 -26.50 5.18
CA LEU A 506 1.45 -25.91 4.80
C LEU A 506 2.57 -26.64 5.57
N ASN A 507 3.69 -26.96 4.92
CA ASN A 507 4.79 -27.69 5.55
C ASN A 507 5.49 -26.78 6.59
N LYS A 508 5.63 -27.26 7.83
CA LYS A 508 6.40 -26.59 8.89
C LYS A 508 7.89 -26.87 8.77
N GLY A 509 8.74 -25.89 9.06
CA GLY A 509 10.19 -26.08 9.20
C GLY A 509 10.99 -26.27 7.93
N ALA A 510 10.39 -26.09 6.74
CA ALA A 510 11.09 -26.09 5.45
C ALA A 510 11.24 -24.66 4.93
N VAL A 511 12.29 -24.41 4.15
CA VAL A 511 12.40 -23.17 3.36
C VAL A 511 11.25 -23.17 2.35
N LEU A 512 10.24 -22.36 2.60
CA LEU A 512 9.07 -22.24 1.72
C LEU A 512 9.45 -21.54 0.41
N ARG A 513 8.86 -22.02 -0.66
CA ARG A 513 9.00 -21.44 -2.00
C ARG A 513 7.60 -21.02 -2.49
N PRO A 514 7.47 -20.11 -3.45
CA PRO A 514 6.17 -19.69 -3.97
C PRO A 514 5.29 -20.85 -4.44
N ARG A 515 5.87 -21.90 -5.02
CA ARG A 515 5.16 -23.13 -5.44
C ARG A 515 4.45 -23.89 -4.29
N ASP A 516 4.91 -23.70 -3.03
CA ASP A 516 4.30 -24.37 -1.89
C ASP A 516 2.98 -23.67 -1.53
N PHE A 517 2.88 -22.36 -1.72
CA PHE A 517 1.64 -21.59 -1.64
C PHE A 517 0.71 -21.92 -2.81
N ASN A 518 1.25 -22.01 -4.05
CA ASN A 518 0.43 -22.38 -5.23
C ASN A 518 -0.29 -23.70 -5.05
N ARG A 519 0.32 -24.69 -4.38
CA ARG A 519 -0.34 -25.96 -4.08
C ARG A 519 -1.60 -25.77 -3.23
N ILE A 520 -1.58 -24.84 -2.28
CA ILE A 520 -2.74 -24.52 -1.43
C ILE A 520 -3.77 -23.75 -2.24
N LEU A 521 -3.33 -22.75 -3.02
CA LEU A 521 -4.20 -21.95 -3.88
C LEU A 521 -4.96 -22.84 -4.89
N GLU A 522 -4.28 -23.80 -5.51
CA GLU A 522 -4.90 -24.75 -6.44
C GLU A 522 -5.90 -25.70 -5.73
N GLN A 523 -5.60 -26.15 -4.50
CA GLN A 523 -6.56 -26.92 -3.72
C GLN A 523 -7.82 -26.12 -3.36
N ALA A 524 -7.69 -24.83 -3.14
CA ALA A 524 -8.77 -23.93 -2.79
C ALA A 524 -9.58 -23.40 -3.99
N LYS A 525 -9.04 -23.44 -5.21
CA LYS A 525 -9.50 -22.74 -6.42
C LYS A 525 -10.99 -22.87 -6.73
N ASN A 526 -11.59 -24.04 -6.47
CA ASN A 526 -13.01 -24.31 -6.76
C ASN A 526 -13.84 -24.44 -5.48
N THR A 527 -13.36 -23.89 -4.38
CA THR A 527 -14.07 -23.93 -3.09
C THR A 527 -14.65 -22.55 -2.76
N PRO A 528 -15.65 -22.46 -1.89
CA PRO A 528 -16.17 -21.16 -1.44
C PRO A 528 -15.12 -20.30 -0.73
N GLU A 529 -14.06 -20.92 -0.23
CA GLU A 529 -12.96 -20.27 0.50
C GLU A 529 -11.83 -19.75 -0.42
N ALA A 530 -11.91 -19.92 -1.74
CA ALA A 530 -10.84 -19.59 -2.69
C ALA A 530 -10.34 -18.14 -2.53
N GLU A 531 -11.26 -17.16 -2.52
CA GLU A 531 -10.94 -15.74 -2.37
C GLU A 531 -10.30 -15.43 -1.00
N LEU A 532 -10.82 -16.06 0.05
CA LEU A 532 -10.30 -15.93 1.41
C LEU A 532 -8.87 -16.46 1.49
N ILE A 533 -8.60 -17.65 0.95
CA ILE A 533 -7.26 -18.25 0.94
C ILE A 533 -6.27 -17.37 0.16
N ASN A 534 -6.67 -16.87 -1.02
CA ASN A 534 -5.87 -15.93 -1.80
C ASN A 534 -5.53 -14.66 -0.99
N THR A 535 -6.53 -14.09 -0.31
CA THR A 535 -6.36 -12.88 0.52
C THR A 535 -5.39 -13.12 1.68
N VAL A 536 -5.53 -14.22 2.41
CA VAL A 536 -4.67 -14.52 3.57
C VAL A 536 -3.24 -14.85 3.11
N VAL A 537 -3.07 -15.58 2.02
CA VAL A 537 -1.75 -15.82 1.41
C VAL A 537 -1.12 -14.50 0.97
N LEU A 538 -1.87 -13.56 0.33
CA LEU A 538 -1.35 -12.25 -0.03
C LEU A 538 -0.89 -11.45 1.21
N ARG A 539 -1.70 -11.40 2.26
CA ARG A 539 -1.38 -10.67 3.51
C ARG A 539 -0.15 -11.23 4.23
N SER A 540 0.15 -12.51 4.05
CA SER A 540 1.35 -13.11 4.61
C SER A 540 2.63 -12.68 3.91
N GLN A 541 2.56 -12.19 2.66
CA GLN A 541 3.74 -11.78 1.90
C GLN A 541 4.43 -10.55 2.50
N SER A 542 5.74 -10.46 2.24
CA SER A 542 6.51 -9.24 2.48
C SER A 542 6.17 -8.18 1.44
N GLN A 543 6.47 -6.93 1.73
CA GLN A 543 6.30 -5.86 0.76
C GLN A 543 7.53 -5.76 -0.14
N ALA A 544 7.34 -5.62 -1.46
CA ALA A 544 8.43 -5.38 -2.37
C ALA A 544 8.97 -3.94 -2.22
N MET A 545 10.29 -3.75 -2.38
CA MET A 545 10.94 -2.46 -2.24
C MET A 545 12.12 -2.31 -3.22
N TYR A 546 12.65 -1.10 -3.35
CA TYR A 546 13.85 -0.83 -4.12
C TYR A 546 15.08 -0.84 -3.22
N SER A 547 16.15 -1.50 -3.67
CA SER A 547 17.40 -1.61 -2.92
C SER A 547 18.59 -1.83 -3.86
N PRO A 548 19.80 -1.33 -3.53
CA PRO A 548 21.02 -1.73 -4.22
C PRO A 548 21.43 -3.18 -3.92
N ASP A 549 20.93 -3.76 -2.82
CA ASP A 549 21.26 -5.12 -2.39
C ASP A 549 20.30 -6.14 -2.99
N ASN A 550 20.85 -7.11 -3.72
CA ASN A 550 20.07 -8.14 -4.38
C ASN A 550 19.77 -9.32 -3.45
N ILE A 551 18.55 -9.42 -2.96
CA ILE A 551 18.03 -10.60 -2.24
C ILE A 551 17.09 -11.46 -3.12
N GLY A 552 16.88 -11.06 -4.38
CA GLY A 552 15.93 -11.68 -5.30
C GLY A 552 14.50 -11.19 -5.13
N HIS A 553 13.59 -11.79 -5.88
CA HIS A 553 12.15 -11.48 -5.83
C HIS A 553 11.35 -12.74 -5.56
N PHE A 554 10.97 -12.96 -4.30
CA PHE A 554 10.30 -14.19 -3.85
C PHE A 554 9.04 -14.49 -4.66
N GLY A 555 8.08 -13.55 -4.75
CA GLY A 555 6.80 -13.78 -5.44
C GLY A 555 6.95 -14.17 -6.91
N LEU A 556 7.93 -13.60 -7.64
CA LEU A 556 8.25 -13.95 -9.03
C LEU A 556 9.18 -15.17 -9.17
N ALA A 557 9.67 -15.73 -8.07
CA ALA A 557 10.66 -16.79 -8.03
C ALA A 557 11.92 -16.47 -8.88
N LEU A 558 12.38 -15.20 -8.84
CA LEU A 558 13.52 -14.69 -9.59
C LEU A 558 14.68 -14.38 -8.66
N LYS A 559 15.90 -14.69 -9.12
CA LYS A 559 17.14 -14.41 -8.38
C LYS A 559 17.63 -12.98 -8.55
N LYS A 560 17.30 -12.36 -9.69
CA LYS A 560 17.73 -11.02 -10.08
C LYS A 560 16.54 -10.34 -10.76
N TYR A 561 16.15 -9.19 -10.26
CA TYR A 561 15.04 -8.46 -10.83
C TYR A 561 15.21 -6.96 -10.57
N ALA A 562 15.09 -6.16 -11.60
CA ALA A 562 15.10 -4.71 -11.51
C ALA A 562 14.01 -4.16 -12.43
N HIS A 563 13.46 -3.02 -12.12
CA HIS A 563 12.52 -2.35 -13.01
C HIS A 563 13.30 -1.58 -14.09
N PHE A 564 12.97 -1.82 -15.35
CA PHE A 564 13.60 -1.23 -16.53
C PHE A 564 12.58 -0.70 -17.54
N THR A 565 11.35 -1.24 -17.50
CA THR A 565 10.39 -1.17 -18.61
C THR A 565 9.40 0.00 -18.56
N SER A 566 9.48 0.89 -17.54
CA SER A 566 8.54 2.02 -17.44
C SER A 566 9.19 3.30 -16.89
N PRO A 567 10.21 3.86 -17.55
CA PRO A 567 10.95 5.05 -17.08
C PRO A 567 10.14 6.36 -17.16
N ILE A 568 9.04 6.41 -17.92
CA ILE A 568 8.15 7.58 -17.97
C ILE A 568 7.46 7.77 -16.62
N ARG A 569 7.12 6.67 -15.96
CA ARG A 569 6.29 6.66 -14.76
C ARG A 569 6.97 6.12 -13.50
N ARG A 570 8.22 5.63 -13.55
CA ARG A 570 8.97 5.17 -12.37
C ARG A 570 10.43 5.66 -12.42
N TYR A 571 10.85 6.34 -11.37
CA TYR A 571 12.22 6.83 -11.27
C TYR A 571 13.26 5.70 -11.15
N ALA A 572 12.90 4.57 -10.53
CA ALA A 572 13.77 3.40 -10.46
C ALA A 572 14.22 2.90 -11.85
N ASP A 573 13.32 2.87 -12.82
CA ASP A 573 13.59 2.45 -14.19
C ASP A 573 14.57 3.41 -14.88
N LEU A 574 14.41 4.71 -14.65
CA LEU A 574 15.33 5.73 -15.15
C LEU A 574 16.75 5.55 -14.59
N LEU A 575 16.90 5.19 -13.32
CA LEU A 575 18.19 4.86 -12.72
C LEU A 575 18.85 3.63 -13.37
N VAL A 576 18.05 2.59 -13.64
CA VAL A 576 18.52 1.38 -14.33
C VAL A 576 18.95 1.70 -15.77
N HIS A 577 18.20 2.53 -16.51
CA HIS A 577 18.59 3.03 -17.82
C HIS A 577 19.93 3.76 -17.77
N ARG A 578 20.09 4.71 -16.86
CA ARG A 578 21.34 5.46 -16.68
C ARG A 578 22.53 4.55 -16.35
N ALA A 579 22.33 3.54 -15.51
CA ALA A 579 23.36 2.58 -15.16
C ALA A 579 23.79 1.73 -16.38
N LEU A 580 22.83 1.29 -17.21
CA LEU A 580 23.12 0.59 -18.48
C LEU A 580 23.85 1.50 -19.48
N ILE A 581 23.43 2.76 -19.63
CA ILE A 581 24.08 3.73 -20.52
C ILE A 581 25.54 3.96 -20.11
N ALA A 582 25.80 4.16 -18.82
CA ALA A 582 27.14 4.36 -18.30
C ALA A 582 28.01 3.10 -18.49
N GLY A 583 27.51 1.94 -18.08
CA GLY A 583 28.25 0.69 -18.07
C GLY A 583 28.53 0.15 -19.47
N LEU A 584 27.61 0.26 -20.40
CA LEU A 584 27.74 -0.18 -21.80
C LEU A 584 28.27 0.92 -22.72
N LYS A 585 28.53 2.14 -22.20
CA LYS A 585 29.04 3.29 -22.94
C LYS A 585 28.14 3.69 -24.13
N LEU A 586 26.83 3.75 -23.86
CA LEU A 586 25.81 4.01 -24.89
C LEU A 586 25.57 5.52 -25.14
N GLY A 587 26.48 6.39 -24.72
CA GLY A 587 26.44 7.82 -24.93
C GLY A 587 26.13 8.64 -23.70
N GLU A 588 25.46 9.78 -23.88
CA GLU A 588 25.16 10.74 -22.81
C GLU A 588 23.99 10.32 -21.94
N GLY A 589 23.90 10.88 -20.72
CA GLY A 589 22.80 10.64 -19.77
C GLY A 589 22.98 9.35 -18.96
N GLY A 590 24.22 8.84 -18.90
CA GLY A 590 24.58 7.74 -18.01
C GLY A 590 24.60 8.14 -16.53
N LEU A 591 24.60 7.14 -15.65
CA LEU A 591 24.66 7.30 -14.21
C LEU A 591 26.00 7.92 -13.78
N PRO A 592 26.00 9.06 -13.06
CA PRO A 592 27.21 9.59 -12.40
C PRO A 592 27.69 8.59 -11.32
N PRO A 593 29.03 8.43 -11.15
CA PRO A 593 29.56 7.51 -10.14
C PRO A 593 29.05 7.79 -8.72
N GLU A 594 28.93 9.07 -8.34
CA GLU A 594 28.45 9.54 -7.05
C GLU A 594 27.00 9.18 -6.74
N ASP A 595 26.16 9.08 -7.76
CA ASP A 595 24.76 8.68 -7.58
C ASP A 595 24.63 7.20 -7.26
N GLY A 596 25.54 6.36 -7.77
CA GLY A 596 25.58 4.93 -7.42
C GLY A 596 25.82 4.67 -5.93
N GLU A 597 26.58 5.54 -5.27
CA GLU A 597 26.84 5.47 -3.82
C GLU A 597 25.62 5.85 -2.97
N ARG A 598 24.65 6.54 -3.56
CA ARG A 598 23.42 7.01 -2.90
C ARG A 598 22.22 6.11 -3.15
N PHE A 599 22.39 4.96 -3.81
CA PHE A 599 21.26 4.09 -4.19
C PHE A 599 20.48 3.56 -2.99
N GLU A 600 21.11 3.38 -1.84
CA GLU A 600 20.40 2.98 -0.61
C GLU A 600 19.35 4.03 -0.22
N GLN A 601 19.78 5.28 -0.04
CA GLN A 601 18.88 6.40 0.29
C GLN A 601 17.80 6.62 -0.78
N ILE A 602 18.21 6.61 -2.06
CA ILE A 602 17.25 6.80 -3.16
C ILE A 602 16.24 5.65 -3.20
N GLY A 603 16.67 4.41 -2.94
CA GLY A 603 15.81 3.23 -2.88
C GLY A 603 14.74 3.33 -1.78
N GLU A 604 15.11 3.79 -0.60
CA GLU A 604 14.18 4.06 0.50
C GLU A 604 13.18 5.17 0.15
N ASP A 605 13.66 6.29 -0.39
CA ASP A 605 12.85 7.44 -0.78
C ASP A 605 11.80 7.05 -1.84
N ILE A 606 12.22 6.38 -2.94
CA ILE A 606 11.29 5.99 -4.01
C ILE A 606 10.35 4.83 -3.60
N SER A 607 10.77 3.96 -2.67
CA SER A 607 9.85 3.00 -2.05
C SER A 607 8.82 3.71 -1.17
N GLY A 608 9.22 4.79 -0.50
CA GLY A 608 8.34 5.67 0.28
C GLY A 608 7.31 6.38 -0.62
N THR A 609 7.75 6.94 -1.75
CA THR A 609 6.84 7.61 -2.70
C THR A 609 5.87 6.63 -3.35
N GLU A 610 6.29 5.41 -3.68
CA GLU A 610 5.43 4.35 -4.21
C GLU A 610 4.31 3.98 -3.21
N ARG A 611 4.66 3.77 -1.93
CA ARG A 611 3.65 3.52 -0.89
C ARG A 611 2.68 4.68 -0.74
N ARG A 612 3.19 5.91 -0.75
CA ARG A 612 2.38 7.13 -0.69
C ARG A 612 1.39 7.22 -1.86
N ALA A 613 1.85 6.94 -3.09
CA ALA A 613 1.02 6.91 -4.29
C ALA A 613 -0.09 5.84 -4.18
N ALA A 614 0.26 4.60 -3.83
CA ALA A 614 -0.70 3.52 -3.66
C ALA A 614 -1.76 3.82 -2.59
N MET A 615 -1.37 4.48 -1.49
CA MET A 615 -2.34 4.94 -0.48
C MET A 615 -3.25 6.05 -1.01
N ALA A 616 -2.73 7.01 -1.79
CA ALA A 616 -3.52 8.08 -2.36
C ALA A 616 -4.54 7.57 -3.39
N GLU A 617 -4.12 6.64 -4.24
CA GLU A 617 -4.97 5.97 -5.23
C GLU A 617 -6.10 5.19 -4.55
N ARG A 618 -5.78 4.42 -3.50
CA ARG A 618 -6.78 3.68 -2.72
C ARG A 618 -7.75 4.62 -2.02
N ASP A 619 -7.26 5.67 -1.35
CA ASP A 619 -8.10 6.68 -0.71
C ASP A 619 -9.08 7.32 -1.71
N ALA A 620 -8.65 7.59 -2.94
CA ALA A 620 -9.51 8.12 -3.98
C ALA A 620 -10.58 7.10 -4.40
N VAL A 621 -10.20 5.85 -4.63
CA VAL A 621 -11.16 4.77 -4.94
C VAL A 621 -12.21 4.63 -3.84
N ASP A 622 -11.81 4.61 -2.56
CA ASP A 622 -12.72 4.53 -1.42
C ASP A 622 -13.72 5.70 -1.40
N ARG A 623 -13.25 6.92 -1.71
CA ARG A 623 -14.11 8.12 -1.78
C ARG A 623 -15.09 8.07 -2.96
N TYR A 624 -14.63 7.62 -4.13
CA TYR A 624 -15.50 7.38 -5.28
C TYR A 624 -16.56 6.33 -4.96
N VAL A 625 -16.16 5.22 -4.35
CA VAL A 625 -17.08 4.17 -3.92
C VAL A 625 -18.12 4.70 -2.92
N ALA A 626 -17.67 5.47 -1.91
CA ALA A 626 -18.59 6.09 -0.93
C ALA A 626 -19.56 7.06 -1.61
N ALA A 627 -19.10 7.87 -2.58
CA ALA A 627 -19.96 8.76 -3.37
C ALA A 627 -21.02 7.98 -4.15
N TYR A 628 -20.62 6.87 -4.80
CA TYR A 628 -21.55 6.01 -5.54
C TYR A 628 -22.58 5.32 -4.64
N MET A 629 -22.19 5.03 -3.39
CA MET A 629 -23.07 4.36 -2.42
C MET A 629 -23.96 5.33 -1.63
N ALA A 630 -23.72 6.65 -1.72
CA ALA A 630 -24.50 7.65 -0.97
C ALA A 630 -26.00 7.62 -1.31
N ASP A 631 -26.35 7.43 -2.59
CA ASP A 631 -27.74 7.30 -3.03
C ASP A 631 -28.41 5.97 -2.64
N LYS A 632 -27.62 5.03 -2.11
CA LYS A 632 -28.06 3.67 -1.72
C LYS A 632 -28.13 3.48 -0.21
N VAL A 633 -28.03 4.55 0.58
CA VAL A 633 -28.19 4.50 2.04
C VAL A 633 -29.54 3.90 2.39
N GLY A 634 -29.55 2.91 3.29
CA GLY A 634 -30.72 2.13 3.66
C GLY A 634 -30.99 0.89 2.82
N ALA A 635 -30.30 0.71 1.68
CA ALA A 635 -30.41 -0.50 0.85
C ALA A 635 -29.66 -1.68 1.49
N GLU A 636 -30.13 -2.89 1.17
CA GLU A 636 -29.60 -4.16 1.64
C GLU A 636 -28.68 -4.79 0.59
N PHE A 637 -27.55 -5.34 1.05
CA PHE A 637 -26.56 -5.99 0.20
C PHE A 637 -26.08 -7.29 0.84
N THR A 638 -25.77 -8.27 0.00
CA THR A 638 -24.98 -9.41 0.41
C THR A 638 -23.50 -9.03 0.40
N GLY A 639 -22.77 -9.45 1.41
CA GLY A 639 -21.34 -9.17 1.54
C GLY A 639 -20.59 -10.32 2.22
N ARG A 640 -19.28 -10.24 2.18
CA ARG A 640 -18.39 -11.19 2.84
C ARG A 640 -17.47 -10.44 3.79
N VAL A 641 -17.24 -10.99 4.97
CA VAL A 641 -16.31 -10.42 5.94
C VAL A 641 -14.90 -10.45 5.35
N SER A 642 -14.38 -9.28 4.96
CA SER A 642 -13.06 -9.07 4.38
C SER A 642 -11.98 -8.73 5.41
N GLY A 643 -12.37 -8.38 6.64
CA GLY A 643 -11.44 -8.08 7.73
C GLY A 643 -12.11 -8.15 9.09
N VAL A 644 -11.33 -8.54 10.10
CA VAL A 644 -11.80 -8.62 11.49
C VAL A 644 -10.84 -7.82 12.37
N THR A 645 -11.38 -6.86 13.14
CA THR A 645 -10.60 -6.00 14.02
C THR A 645 -11.25 -5.92 15.40
N HIS A 646 -10.53 -5.38 16.38
CA HIS A 646 -11.09 -5.19 17.72
C HIS A 646 -12.23 -4.16 17.79
N PHE A 647 -12.39 -3.30 16.78
CA PHE A 647 -13.45 -2.28 16.71
C PHE A 647 -14.60 -2.64 15.77
N GLY A 648 -14.52 -3.76 15.04
CA GLY A 648 -15.59 -4.21 14.15
C GLY A 648 -15.17 -5.11 13.02
N LEU A 649 -16.10 -5.31 12.06
CA LEU A 649 -15.91 -6.15 10.87
C LEU A 649 -15.83 -5.26 9.64
N PHE A 650 -14.86 -5.50 8.78
CA PHE A 650 -14.90 -5.02 7.41
C PHE A 650 -15.66 -6.03 6.55
N VAL A 651 -16.56 -5.53 5.74
CA VAL A 651 -17.41 -6.35 4.86
C VAL A 651 -17.29 -5.83 3.45
N SER A 652 -16.89 -6.70 2.52
CA SER A 652 -16.87 -6.42 1.09
C SER A 652 -18.20 -6.80 0.46
N LEU A 653 -18.86 -5.85 -0.18
CA LEU A 653 -20.15 -6.06 -0.85
C LEU A 653 -19.95 -6.84 -2.15
N GLN A 654 -20.69 -7.92 -2.36
CA GLN A 654 -20.47 -8.82 -3.51
C GLN A 654 -20.72 -8.16 -4.86
N GLU A 655 -21.75 -7.32 -4.98
CA GLU A 655 -22.12 -6.67 -6.23
C GLU A 655 -21.10 -5.60 -6.68
N THR A 656 -20.62 -4.79 -5.75
CA THR A 656 -19.77 -3.63 -6.04
C THR A 656 -18.33 -3.81 -5.60
N GLY A 657 -18.07 -4.72 -4.66
CA GLY A 657 -16.80 -4.88 -3.97
C GLY A 657 -16.43 -3.71 -3.08
N ALA A 658 -17.39 -2.85 -2.77
CA ALA A 658 -17.21 -1.80 -1.81
C ALA A 658 -16.94 -2.40 -0.42
N ASP A 659 -15.87 -1.93 0.23
CA ASP A 659 -15.54 -2.32 1.60
C ASP A 659 -16.16 -1.33 2.58
N GLY A 660 -16.93 -1.83 3.55
CA GLY A 660 -17.54 -1.03 4.59
C GLY A 660 -17.28 -1.59 5.98
N LEU A 661 -17.32 -0.72 6.98
CA LEU A 661 -17.16 -1.09 8.40
C LEU A 661 -18.50 -1.35 9.05
N VAL A 662 -18.67 -2.53 9.64
CA VAL A 662 -19.71 -2.81 10.66
C VAL A 662 -19.08 -2.60 12.03
N PRO A 663 -19.38 -1.49 12.74
CA PRO A 663 -18.81 -1.23 14.06
C PRO A 663 -19.23 -2.30 15.07
N ILE A 664 -18.32 -2.67 15.97
CA ILE A 664 -18.58 -3.69 17.01
C ILE A 664 -19.81 -3.34 17.87
N SER A 665 -20.06 -2.02 18.08
CA SER A 665 -21.21 -1.52 18.81
C SER A 665 -22.57 -1.77 18.13
N THR A 666 -22.57 -2.12 16.83
CA THR A 666 -23.77 -2.42 16.05
C THR A 666 -23.99 -3.92 15.86
N LEU A 667 -23.06 -4.76 16.32
CA LEU A 667 -23.22 -6.21 16.36
C LEU A 667 -24.30 -6.60 17.39
N PRO A 668 -24.89 -7.81 17.28
CA PRO A 668 -25.83 -8.30 18.26
C PRO A 668 -25.30 -8.20 19.69
N ASP A 669 -26.17 -7.91 20.65
CA ASP A 669 -25.84 -7.69 22.05
C ASP A 669 -25.07 -8.88 22.65
N ASP A 670 -23.73 -8.74 22.69
CA ASP A 670 -22.77 -9.67 23.31
C ASP A 670 -21.47 -8.90 23.63
N TYR A 671 -20.61 -9.53 24.42
CA TYR A 671 -19.24 -9.05 24.62
C TYR A 671 -18.31 -9.79 23.68
N TYR A 672 -17.83 -9.08 22.65
CA TYR A 672 -16.97 -9.67 21.63
C TYR A 672 -15.48 -9.50 21.97
N VAL A 673 -14.74 -10.61 21.89
CA VAL A 673 -13.28 -10.64 22.02
C VAL A 673 -12.68 -10.90 20.64
N HIS A 674 -11.70 -10.07 20.29
CA HIS A 674 -10.94 -10.24 19.05
C HIS A 674 -9.94 -11.37 19.18
N ASP A 675 -10.10 -12.40 18.36
CA ASP A 675 -9.14 -13.46 18.14
C ASP A 675 -8.31 -13.10 16.90
N ALA A 676 -7.11 -12.56 17.13
CA ALA A 676 -6.22 -12.11 16.05
C ALA A 676 -5.70 -13.29 15.21
N ILE A 677 -5.53 -14.46 15.82
CA ILE A 677 -5.01 -15.67 15.15
C ILE A 677 -6.11 -16.33 14.33
N GLY A 678 -7.29 -16.51 14.94
CA GLY A 678 -8.46 -17.07 14.28
C GLY A 678 -9.19 -16.11 13.35
N HIS A 679 -8.69 -14.86 13.21
CA HIS A 679 -9.34 -13.77 12.45
C HIS A 679 -10.85 -13.71 12.75
N ALA A 680 -11.22 -13.66 14.03
CA ALA A 680 -12.59 -13.74 14.46
C ALA A 680 -12.95 -12.73 15.57
N LEU A 681 -14.22 -12.31 15.62
CA LEU A 681 -14.84 -11.73 16.80
C LEU A 681 -15.70 -12.81 17.48
N VAL A 682 -15.33 -13.19 18.70
CA VAL A 682 -15.97 -14.28 19.44
C VAL A 682 -16.82 -13.69 20.56
N GLY A 683 -18.13 -13.86 20.48
CA GLY A 683 -19.09 -13.48 21.52
C GLY A 683 -18.96 -14.39 22.75
N GLN A 684 -18.76 -13.80 23.92
CA GLN A 684 -18.49 -14.51 25.17
C GLN A 684 -19.76 -15.06 25.84
N ASN A 685 -20.91 -14.39 25.67
CA ASN A 685 -22.14 -14.73 26.37
C ASN A 685 -23.04 -15.65 25.54
N ARG A 686 -23.23 -15.34 24.26
CA ARG A 686 -24.12 -16.09 23.35
C ARG A 686 -23.34 -17.01 22.40
N GLY A 687 -22.01 -16.89 22.37
CA GLY A 687 -21.12 -17.73 21.57
C GLY A 687 -21.18 -17.47 20.06
N LYS A 688 -21.85 -16.39 19.61
CA LYS A 688 -21.89 -16.02 18.19
C LYS A 688 -20.51 -15.56 17.76
N THR A 689 -19.98 -16.14 16.70
CA THR A 689 -18.65 -15.81 16.20
C THR A 689 -18.77 -15.31 14.75
N PHE A 690 -18.10 -14.20 14.45
CA PHE A 690 -17.93 -13.68 13.10
C PHE A 690 -16.49 -13.90 12.68
N ARG A 691 -16.28 -14.55 11.56
CA ARG A 691 -14.95 -14.89 11.04
C ARG A 691 -14.68 -14.23 9.71
N LEU A 692 -13.42 -14.06 9.42
CA LEU A 692 -12.97 -13.71 8.08
C LEU A 692 -13.54 -14.71 7.07
N GLY A 693 -14.16 -14.21 5.98
CA GLY A 693 -14.78 -15.03 4.95
C GLY A 693 -16.24 -15.41 5.18
N ASP A 694 -16.84 -15.08 6.31
CA ASP A 694 -18.27 -15.33 6.56
C ASP A 694 -19.14 -14.49 5.60
N ASP A 695 -20.14 -15.12 5.00
CA ASP A 695 -21.15 -14.39 4.22
C ASP A 695 -22.16 -13.75 5.17
N VAL A 696 -22.46 -12.49 4.94
CA VAL A 696 -23.34 -11.66 5.77
C VAL A 696 -24.28 -10.81 4.91
N VAL A 697 -25.45 -10.50 5.45
CA VAL A 697 -26.34 -9.50 4.87
C VAL A 697 -26.17 -8.21 5.66
N VAL A 698 -25.95 -7.13 4.94
CA VAL A 698 -25.69 -5.81 5.54
C VAL A 698 -26.55 -4.74 4.90
N ARG A 699 -26.85 -3.69 5.65
CA ARG A 699 -27.52 -2.48 5.17
C ARG A 699 -26.58 -1.30 5.29
N ILE A 700 -26.56 -0.45 4.29
CA ILE A 700 -25.76 0.78 4.34
C ILE A 700 -26.38 1.71 5.38
N ALA A 701 -25.61 2.03 6.41
CA ALA A 701 -26.03 2.98 7.45
C ALA A 701 -25.63 4.42 7.09
N GLU A 702 -24.42 4.59 6.52
CA GLU A 702 -23.89 5.90 6.15
C GLU A 702 -22.83 5.70 5.02
N ALA A 703 -22.78 6.63 4.10
CA ALA A 703 -21.75 6.71 3.07
C ALA A 703 -21.27 8.16 2.97
N ASP A 704 -19.98 8.39 3.26
CA ASP A 704 -19.40 9.74 3.29
C ASP A 704 -18.25 9.83 2.26
N ALA A 705 -18.49 10.49 1.15
CA ALA A 705 -17.51 10.71 0.09
C ALA A 705 -16.31 11.57 0.56
N ALA A 706 -16.53 12.46 1.53
CA ALA A 706 -15.47 13.34 2.03
C ALA A 706 -14.38 12.58 2.77
N THR A 707 -14.75 11.58 3.54
CA THR A 707 -13.83 10.71 4.29
C THR A 707 -13.58 9.38 3.58
N GLY A 708 -14.34 9.05 2.52
CA GLY A 708 -14.31 7.73 1.86
C GLY A 708 -14.80 6.60 2.78
N SER A 709 -15.67 6.90 3.76
CA SER A 709 -16.16 5.91 4.71
C SER A 709 -17.52 5.35 4.30
N LEU A 710 -17.64 4.03 4.43
CA LEU A 710 -18.89 3.30 4.28
C LEU A 710 -19.19 2.59 5.60
N ALA A 711 -20.21 3.07 6.34
CA ALA A 711 -20.65 2.41 7.54
C ALA A 711 -21.80 1.45 7.21
N LEU A 712 -21.67 0.24 7.68
CA LEU A 712 -22.63 -0.84 7.46
C LEU A 712 -23.25 -1.28 8.79
N ARG A 713 -24.42 -1.88 8.71
CA ARG A 713 -25.08 -2.56 9.83
C ARG A 713 -25.50 -3.95 9.37
N LEU A 714 -25.24 -4.97 10.20
CA LEU A 714 -25.74 -6.31 9.94
C LEU A 714 -27.28 -6.31 9.97
N ASP A 715 -27.90 -6.86 8.93
CA ASP A 715 -29.34 -7.14 8.91
C ASP A 715 -29.55 -8.60 9.38
N ILE A 716 -29.70 -8.75 10.69
CA ILE A 716 -29.85 -10.07 11.31
C ILE A 716 -31.34 -10.26 11.54
N THR A 717 -31.96 -11.12 10.72
CA THR A 717 -33.28 -11.66 11.03
C THR A 717 -33.17 -12.76 12.07
N ASP A 718 -34.20 -12.94 12.92
CA ASP A 718 -34.24 -13.99 13.96
C ASP A 718 -34.01 -15.42 13.43
N ARG A 719 -34.08 -15.61 12.09
CA ARG A 719 -33.79 -16.90 11.41
C ARG A 719 -32.31 -17.24 11.33
N ASP A 720 -31.42 -16.22 11.33
CA ASP A 720 -29.96 -16.42 11.23
C ASP A 720 -29.31 -16.74 12.59
N LEU A 721 -30.14 -16.78 13.66
CA LEU A 721 -29.75 -17.18 15.00
C LEU A 721 -29.77 -18.70 15.21
N ILE A 722 -30.22 -19.49 14.21
CA ILE A 722 -30.27 -20.96 14.30
C ILE A 722 -28.99 -21.55 13.76
N GLU A 723 -28.22 -22.15 14.66
CA GLU A 723 -26.95 -22.84 14.48
C GLU A 723 -26.90 -23.76 13.23
N ARG A 724 -25.83 -23.66 12.45
CA ARG A 724 -25.41 -24.78 11.59
C ARG A 724 -24.98 -25.94 12.50
N PRO A 725 -25.44 -27.17 12.25
CA PRO A 725 -25.09 -28.31 13.12
C PRO A 725 -23.58 -28.56 13.07
N ARG A 726 -22.95 -28.52 14.23
CA ARG A 726 -21.57 -28.96 14.43
C ARG A 726 -21.35 -30.32 13.80
N GLY A 727 -20.52 -30.38 12.78
CA GLY A 727 -20.05 -31.61 12.18
C GLY A 727 -19.52 -32.55 13.28
N ARG A 728 -20.14 -33.73 13.40
CA ARG A 728 -19.76 -34.78 14.31
C ARG A 728 -18.29 -35.18 14.08
N GLY A 729 -17.40 -34.63 14.88
CA GLY A 729 -16.06 -35.15 15.03
C GLY A 729 -16.17 -36.55 15.62
N LYS A 730 -15.81 -37.60 14.86
CA LYS A 730 -15.69 -38.97 15.32
C LYS A 730 -14.71 -39.00 16.50
N ARG A 731 -15.26 -39.15 17.72
CA ARG A 731 -14.47 -39.59 18.88
C ARG A 731 -13.97 -41.00 18.58
N ARG A 732 -12.69 -41.15 18.33
CA ARG A 732 -11.99 -42.44 18.44
C ARG A 732 -11.94 -42.82 19.90
N GLY A 733 -12.61 -43.94 20.23
CA GLY A 733 -12.53 -44.58 21.54
C GLY A 733 -11.15 -45.17 21.80
N SER A 734 -10.65 -44.98 23.00
CA SER A 734 -9.59 -45.81 23.57
C SER A 734 -10.17 -46.94 24.41
N PRO A 735 -9.59 -48.15 24.41
CA PRO A 735 -10.12 -49.31 25.08
C PRO A 735 -9.68 -49.39 26.56
N GLY A 736 -10.52 -50.01 27.28
CA GLY A 736 -10.65 -50.15 28.71
C GLY A 736 -9.44 -50.64 29.51
N ASP A 737 -9.59 -50.44 30.77
CA ASP A 737 -9.19 -51.48 31.71
C ASP A 737 -10.15 -51.57 32.90
N ARG A 738 -10.38 -52.83 33.31
CA ARG A 738 -11.28 -53.31 34.38
C ARG A 738 -10.54 -53.26 35.72
N SER A 739 -11.16 -52.85 36.81
CA SER A 739 -11.42 -53.78 37.91
C SER A 739 -11.78 -53.10 39.24
N HIS A 740 -12.81 -53.66 39.86
CA HIS A 740 -13.12 -53.89 41.31
C HIS A 740 -13.67 -52.76 42.19
N ARG A 741 -14.95 -52.76 42.39
CA ARG A 741 -15.73 -53.31 43.58
C ARG A 741 -15.56 -52.63 44.95
N HIS A 742 -16.79 -52.38 45.51
CA HIS A 742 -17.19 -52.18 46.92
C HIS A 742 -17.19 -50.68 47.37
N GLY A 743 -18.20 -50.15 47.93
CA GLY A 743 -19.44 -50.58 48.50
C GLY A 743 -19.88 -49.53 49.50
N THR A 744 -21.20 -49.46 49.69
CA THR A 744 -21.93 -48.90 50.83
C THR A 744 -22.26 -47.42 50.91
N LYS A 745 -23.57 -47.20 50.77
CA LYS A 745 -24.38 -46.11 51.36
C LYS A 745 -24.46 -46.30 52.87
N PRO A 746 -25.00 -45.42 53.74
CA PRO A 746 -26.12 -44.48 53.55
C PRO A 746 -26.03 -43.16 54.41
N GLY A 747 -26.76 -42.15 54.11
CA GLY A 747 -28.01 -41.78 54.75
C GLY A 747 -27.98 -40.53 55.61
N PHE A 748 -29.08 -39.83 55.60
CA PHE A 748 -29.74 -38.91 56.52
C PHE A 748 -29.56 -37.38 56.29
N ARG A 749 -30.65 -36.78 55.82
CA ARG A 749 -31.71 -36.04 56.51
C ARG A 749 -31.15 -34.89 57.40
N ALA A 750 -31.69 -33.67 57.47
CA ALA A 750 -32.92 -32.98 57.23
C ALA A 750 -32.75 -31.49 57.50
N ASN A 751 -33.63 -30.74 56.91
CA ASN A 751 -34.08 -29.38 57.25
C ASN A 751 -34.53 -29.27 58.75
N PRO A 752 -34.95 -28.10 59.28
CA PRO A 752 -35.19 -26.74 58.77
C PRO A 752 -35.05 -25.62 59.84
N LYS A 753 -35.55 -24.41 59.44
CA LYS A 753 -36.09 -23.31 60.34
C LYS A 753 -35.04 -22.32 60.90
N ASP A 754 -35.34 -21.09 61.10
CA ASP A 754 -36.51 -20.19 61.12
C ASP A 754 -36.05 -18.73 61.35
N LYS A 755 -36.90 -17.84 60.82
CA LYS A 755 -37.30 -16.53 61.41
C LYS A 755 -36.30 -15.36 61.55
N SER A 756 -36.59 -14.22 61.19
CA SER A 756 -37.58 -13.14 61.43
C SER A 756 -36.78 -11.85 61.30
N GLY A 757 -37.21 -10.74 60.93
CA GLY A 757 -38.43 -10.04 60.87
C GLY A 757 -38.22 -8.61 60.55
N ALA A 758 -39.21 -8.07 59.93
CA ALA A 758 -39.87 -6.78 60.16
C ALA A 758 -39.12 -5.47 59.93
N SER A 759 -39.62 -4.54 59.28
CA SER A 759 -40.76 -3.65 59.19
C SER A 759 -40.29 -2.34 58.53
N GLY A 760 -40.92 -1.68 57.70
CA GLY A 760 -42.13 -0.96 57.63
C GLY A 760 -41.86 0.27 56.83
N GLY A 761 -42.69 0.71 56.00
CA GLY A 761 -43.63 1.73 55.93
C GLY A 761 -43.73 2.42 54.60
N GLY A 762 -44.80 2.31 53.86
CA GLY A 762 -45.28 3.28 52.85
C GLY A 762 -45.99 4.46 53.56
N PRO A 763 -46.78 5.26 52.87
CA PRO A 763 -47.48 5.11 51.63
C PRO A 763 -47.72 6.39 50.77
N ARG A 764 -48.42 6.21 49.66
CA ARG A 764 -49.38 7.10 48.96
C ARG A 764 -48.83 8.31 48.20
N GLY A 765 -49.29 8.63 47.01
CA GLY A 765 -50.50 8.56 46.24
C GLY A 765 -50.29 9.54 45.10
N GLY A 766 -50.87 9.51 43.98
CA GLY A 766 -52.13 9.44 43.45
C GLY A 766 -52.11 9.78 41.98
N ASN A 767 -52.82 9.02 41.21
CA ASN A 767 -53.37 9.33 39.88
C ASN A 767 -54.62 10.22 40.07
N PRO A 768 -55.25 10.86 39.07
CA PRO A 768 -55.66 10.27 37.79
C PRO A 768 -55.89 11.27 36.59
N GLY A 769 -56.14 10.70 35.45
CA GLY A 769 -57.17 11.06 34.48
C GLY A 769 -56.80 12.10 33.42
N SER A 770 -57.21 12.06 32.18
CA SER A 770 -58.31 11.46 31.49
C SER A 770 -58.12 11.63 29.95
N LYS A 771 -58.53 10.64 29.21
CA LYS A 771 -58.96 10.77 27.77
C LYS A 771 -60.34 11.49 27.77
N PRO A 772 -60.96 11.91 26.63
CA PRO A 772 -61.14 11.13 25.36
C PRO A 772 -61.30 11.93 24.03
N SER A 773 -61.30 11.13 22.94
CA SER A 773 -62.23 11.11 21.77
C SER A 773 -62.26 12.30 20.80
N ALA A 774 -62.41 12.17 19.53
CA ALA A 774 -62.87 11.24 18.54
C ALA A 774 -63.43 12.05 17.34
N LYS A 775 -63.51 11.37 16.17
CA LYS A 775 -64.31 11.64 14.95
C LYS A 775 -63.69 12.53 13.89
N ALA A 776 -63.63 12.15 12.67
CA ALA A 776 -64.18 11.19 11.75
C ALA A 776 -64.35 11.87 10.37
N ALA A 777 -64.11 11.09 9.35
CA ALA A 777 -64.77 11.02 8.06
C ALA A 777 -64.35 11.93 6.90
N GLY A 778 -64.09 11.24 5.79
CA GLY A 778 -64.41 11.73 4.46
C GLY A 778 -63.70 11.06 3.32
N LYS A 779 -64.28 9.99 2.86
CA LYS A 779 -63.96 9.25 1.59
C LYS A 779 -63.98 10.14 0.36
N LYS A 780 -63.14 9.88 -0.65
CA LYS A 780 -63.63 9.42 -1.95
C LYS A 780 -62.48 8.98 -2.89
N LYS A 781 -62.71 7.85 -3.49
CA LYS A 781 -62.07 7.16 -4.63
C LYS A 781 -62.16 8.00 -5.89
N THR A 782 -61.16 7.81 -6.84
CA THR A 782 -61.42 7.26 -8.17
C THR A 782 -60.15 7.13 -8.97
N THR A 783 -59.89 5.94 -9.48
CA THR A 783 -59.07 5.57 -10.66
C THR A 783 -59.95 5.55 -11.91
N PRO A 784 -59.49 5.16 -13.10
CA PRO A 784 -58.30 5.44 -13.95
C PRO A 784 -58.67 5.83 -15.40
N LYS A 785 -57.68 6.05 -16.31
CA LYS A 785 -57.72 5.70 -17.75
C LYS A 785 -56.53 6.30 -18.52
N LYS A 786 -55.68 5.47 -19.02
CA LYS A 786 -55.52 4.90 -20.38
C LYS A 786 -55.14 5.87 -21.53
N GLN A 787 -53.92 5.55 -22.04
CA GLN A 787 -53.54 5.46 -23.47
C GLN A 787 -53.66 6.69 -24.39
N ARG A 788 -52.54 7.04 -25.06
CA ARG A 788 -52.32 6.73 -26.48
C ARG A 788 -50.96 7.19 -26.99
N LYS A 789 -50.34 6.30 -27.74
CA LYS A 789 -49.25 6.45 -28.72
C LYS A 789 -49.53 7.59 -29.69
N LEU A 790 -48.49 8.24 -30.19
CA LEU A 790 -48.37 8.57 -31.60
C LEU A 790 -46.91 8.69 -32.01
N VAL A 791 -46.61 7.96 -33.04
CA VAL A 791 -45.43 7.87 -33.88
C VAL A 791 -45.55 8.93 -34.96
N ALA A 792 -44.42 9.51 -35.40
CA ALA A 792 -44.08 9.88 -36.78
C ALA A 792 -42.91 10.87 -36.74
N SER A 793 -41.76 10.54 -37.21
CA SER A 793 -41.18 10.38 -38.55
C SER A 793 -40.89 11.71 -39.24
N SER A 794 -39.65 11.73 -39.68
CA SER A 794 -39.08 12.23 -40.92
C SER A 794 -38.57 13.67 -41.00
N ARG A 795 -37.41 13.73 -41.44
CA ARG A 795 -36.74 14.11 -42.73
C ARG A 795 -35.87 15.37 -42.61
N VAL A 796 -34.58 15.15 -42.75
CA VAL A 796 -33.69 15.56 -43.86
C VAL A 796 -33.87 16.99 -44.36
N ALA A 797 -32.80 17.80 -44.20
CA ALA A 797 -32.31 18.72 -45.23
C ALA A 797 -30.83 18.94 -45.09
N ARG A 798 -30.07 18.50 -46.06
CA ARG A 798 -28.72 18.95 -46.44
C ARG A 798 -28.81 20.42 -46.88
N ASN A 799 -27.85 21.22 -46.56
CA ASN A 799 -27.32 22.17 -47.54
C ASN A 799 -25.81 22.46 -47.29
N THR A 800 -25.11 22.21 -48.33
CA THR A 800 -23.80 22.63 -48.73
C THR A 800 -23.74 24.14 -49.02
N THR A 801 -22.62 24.79 -48.70
CA THR A 801 -21.83 25.71 -49.53
C THR A 801 -20.70 26.32 -48.72
N LYS A 802 -19.49 26.00 -48.99
CA LYS A 802 -18.46 26.62 -49.89
C LYS A 802 -17.94 28.00 -49.39
N ARG A 803 -16.65 27.96 -49.08
CA ARG A 803 -15.50 28.78 -49.53
C ARG A 803 -15.33 30.24 -49.03
N GLU A 804 -14.07 30.41 -48.69
CA GLU A 804 -13.12 31.55 -48.88
C GLU A 804 -12.87 32.37 -47.63
N SER A 805 -11.72 32.34 -47.03
CA SER A 805 -10.36 32.81 -47.37
C SER A 805 -9.40 32.30 -46.31
#